data_93953380ebbff67ff7bfd5f7539925a2
#
_entry.id   93953380ebbff67ff7bfd5f7539925a2
#
_cell.length_a   1.000
_cell.length_b   1.000
_cell.length_c   1.000
_cell.angle_alpha   90.00
_cell.angle_beta   90.00
_cell.angle_gamma   90.00
#
_symmetry.space_group_name_H-M   'P 1'
#
loop_
_entity.id
_entity.type
_entity.pdbx_description
1 polymer ?
#
loop_
_entity_poly.entity_id
_entity_poly.type
_entity_poly.pdbx_seq_one_letter_code
_entity_poly.pdbx_strand_id
1 'polypeptide(L)'
;MDGLPNPPTGAGRSAQVQDGSRLWGSFELRELVGCGSFGEVYRAWDPDLQREVGLKLLVPRPSQTEAPFEEVLREARALAAVRHPNILPVYGVDRHEGRVGFWTDFVHGKTLAALVREQGPFGYREAALIGQDVCRALSAVHRAGLLHRDIKAENVMREEGGRILLMDFGLSALGGNQRDFAGTPRYMAPELLRGEGATAASDLYAVGVLLFFLVTGQYPGDRGNDARAAEKGGEDAPTATHVTTTVTYVEPVRGSVLDHRPDLPDAFVRTVEGAMHPDPKRRFASAGALSSALAETLGTSTGAGREAESRGSRPRWRTGWVAAAIAGVLVVAAFIFRVSSGAWFPGEHRTVATEAVPANLNDEFLKADALLQRYDIRKNVTDAIDLLKKVLVQDPSFALAQAGLGRAYFLEYRVTRAAGLLDEARAACNRAIALDGSLAQPYTTLARIDAMAGHTDLGMQEAQKALRLDPRSAEAYGAQAEVFDAQGRGDDAAAAVQKAIDLQPDYWRWPLLLGNYDYAAGKLQDAATQYRKAEAIAPDSPIVQLNLGLVALQMQNYAEAQTHLEKSVQMEPSFKAYSTLSEVFGAQGKYQDAIEMSRKARDLNPTNYVAWGNLGAAYINVPSDHAQAVEAYRKAIELAEVARKETPNDSFLLAELGSYYAYIGDADRSLPLLRQAVTLAPEDPTVLFSAGDGYEILHRRSEAISLIVKSIALGFHGNQLEHLPELASLRADPKFQRALKAALAPQQTGHQR
;
A
#
# COMPACT_ATOMS: atom_id res chain seq x y z
N MET A 1 -31.92 57.16 -9.40
CA MET A 1 -30.77 57.94 -9.86
C MET A 1 -29.61 57.01 -9.67
N ASP A 2 -29.28 56.36 -10.73
CA ASP A 2 -28.02 56.18 -11.44
C ASP A 2 -27.03 55.26 -10.69
N GLY A 3 -26.58 54.22 -11.16
CA GLY A 3 -26.45 53.63 -12.47
C GLY A 3 -25.26 52.68 -12.33
N LEU A 4 -25.48 51.36 -12.33
CA LEU A 4 -24.39 50.36 -12.42
C LEU A 4 -24.16 50.04 -13.90
N PRO A 5 -22.93 50.02 -14.38
CA PRO A 5 -22.67 49.67 -15.79
C PRO A 5 -22.70 48.15 -16.02
N ASN A 6 -23.33 47.75 -17.10
CA ASN A 6 -23.29 46.43 -17.68
C ASN A 6 -21.86 46.00 -18.07
N PRO A 7 -21.53 44.68 -17.96
CA PRO A 7 -20.27 44.18 -18.50
C PRO A 7 -20.28 44.18 -20.02
N PRO A 8 -19.12 44.37 -20.68
CA PRO A 8 -19.02 44.43 -22.11
C PRO A 8 -19.19 43.04 -22.75
N THR A 9 -20.06 43.02 -23.77
CA THR A 9 -20.17 41.93 -24.74
C THR A 9 -18.84 41.79 -25.48
N GLY A 10 -18.14 40.66 -25.25
CA GLY A 10 -16.92 40.35 -25.94
C GLY A 10 -17.17 39.97 -27.40
N ALA A 11 -16.75 40.84 -28.26
CA ALA A 11 -16.64 40.58 -29.72
C ALA A 11 -15.56 39.51 -29.97
N GLY A 12 -15.82 38.62 -30.92
CA GLY A 12 -14.94 37.55 -31.35
C GLY A 12 -13.53 38.03 -31.71
N ARG A 13 -12.57 37.33 -31.17
CA ARG A 13 -11.19 37.33 -31.65
C ARG A 13 -11.01 36.11 -32.55
N SER A 14 -11.20 36.28 -33.84
CA SER A 14 -10.57 35.43 -34.83
C SER A 14 -9.07 35.75 -34.81
N ALA A 15 -8.30 35.00 -34.08
CA ALA A 15 -6.85 35.02 -34.23
C ALA A 15 -6.47 33.99 -35.27
N GLN A 16 -6.03 34.45 -36.42
CA GLN A 16 -5.31 33.65 -37.41
C GLN A 16 -4.01 33.15 -36.78
N VAL A 17 -3.92 31.84 -36.54
CA VAL A 17 -2.69 31.17 -36.13
C VAL A 17 -1.97 30.69 -37.36
N GLN A 18 -0.81 31.25 -37.62
CA GLN A 18 0.21 30.73 -38.50
C GLN A 18 0.94 29.61 -37.76
N ASP A 19 0.49 28.41 -37.86
CA ASP A 19 1.15 27.11 -37.86
C ASP A 19 0.03 26.07 -37.80
N GLY A 20 0.11 24.99 -38.55
CA GLY A 20 -1.00 24.05 -38.81
C GLY A 20 -1.55 23.27 -37.60
N SER A 21 -1.61 23.83 -36.41
CA SER A 21 -2.20 23.22 -35.23
C SER A 21 -3.73 23.28 -35.27
N ARG A 22 -4.37 22.13 -35.27
CA ARG A 22 -5.83 21.98 -35.16
C ARG A 22 -6.26 22.25 -33.73
N LEU A 23 -7.17 23.20 -33.50
CA LEU A 23 -7.72 23.51 -32.18
C LEU A 23 -9.11 22.86 -31.99
N TRP A 24 -9.41 22.45 -30.78
CA TRP A 24 -10.75 22.13 -30.34
C TRP A 24 -11.00 22.82 -28.98
N GLY A 25 -11.80 23.86 -28.97
CA GLY A 25 -11.91 24.77 -27.84
C GLY A 25 -10.56 25.43 -27.50
N SER A 26 -10.08 25.32 -26.29
CA SER A 26 -8.75 25.75 -25.84
C SER A 26 -7.64 24.73 -26.12
N PHE A 27 -7.97 23.48 -26.44
CA PHE A 27 -6.99 22.41 -26.60
C PHE A 27 -6.31 22.40 -27.95
N GLU A 28 -4.99 22.26 -27.99
CA GLU A 28 -4.20 22.07 -29.22
C GLU A 28 -4.12 20.57 -29.53
N LEU A 29 -4.70 20.14 -30.67
CA LEU A 29 -4.66 18.75 -31.14
C LEU A 29 -3.28 18.46 -31.74
N ARG A 30 -2.48 17.64 -31.10
CA ARG A 30 -1.10 17.33 -31.51
C ARG A 30 -1.01 16.08 -32.39
N GLU A 31 -1.59 14.97 -31.94
CA GLU A 31 -1.46 13.66 -32.54
C GLU A 31 -2.79 12.90 -32.49
N LEU A 32 -3.20 12.30 -33.61
CA LEU A 32 -4.32 11.35 -33.60
C LEU A 32 -3.82 9.98 -33.17
N VAL A 33 -4.18 9.59 -31.94
CA VAL A 33 -3.71 8.34 -31.30
C VAL A 33 -4.60 7.16 -31.66
N GLY A 34 -5.88 7.41 -31.93
CA GLY A 34 -6.85 6.37 -32.28
C GLY A 34 -8.08 6.91 -32.95
N CYS A 35 -8.64 6.10 -33.87
CA CYS A 35 -9.91 6.38 -34.55
C CYS A 35 -10.78 5.13 -34.46
N GLY A 36 -12.04 5.30 -34.06
CA GLY A 36 -12.99 4.18 -33.93
C GLY A 36 -14.43 4.59 -34.19
N SER A 37 -15.34 3.62 -34.15
CA SER A 37 -16.78 3.82 -34.38
C SER A 37 -17.45 4.86 -33.47
N PHE A 38 -16.83 5.20 -32.37
CA PHE A 38 -17.37 6.12 -31.36
C PHE A 38 -16.69 7.50 -31.35
N GLY A 39 -15.58 7.67 -32.05
CA GLY A 39 -14.86 8.93 -32.06
C GLY A 39 -13.39 8.82 -32.40
N GLU A 40 -12.73 9.96 -32.31
CA GLU A 40 -11.30 10.14 -32.50
C GLU A 40 -10.66 10.50 -31.20
N VAL A 41 -9.52 9.88 -30.88
CA VAL A 41 -8.74 10.16 -29.66
C VAL A 41 -7.46 10.87 -30.05
N TYR A 42 -7.27 12.06 -29.51
CA TYR A 42 -6.10 12.90 -29.76
C TYR A 42 -5.23 12.98 -28.50
N ARG A 43 -3.92 12.97 -28.69
CA ARG A 43 -2.99 13.57 -27.77
C ARG A 43 -3.08 15.08 -27.96
N ALA A 44 -3.56 15.79 -26.98
CA ALA A 44 -3.79 17.23 -27.04
C ALA A 44 -3.02 17.94 -25.94
N TRP A 45 -2.77 19.24 -26.12
CA TRP A 45 -2.15 20.10 -25.15
C TRP A 45 -3.18 21.03 -24.54
N ASP A 46 -3.21 21.07 -23.23
CA ASP A 46 -3.99 22.00 -22.43
C ASP A 46 -3.10 23.22 -22.10
N PRO A 47 -3.29 24.38 -22.77
CA PRO A 47 -2.44 25.53 -22.56
C PRO A 47 -2.69 26.22 -21.22
N ASP A 48 -3.89 26.09 -20.65
CA ASP A 48 -4.25 26.70 -19.38
C ASP A 48 -3.57 25.99 -18.20
N LEU A 49 -3.49 24.67 -18.28
CA LEU A 49 -2.85 23.84 -17.24
C LEU A 49 -1.44 23.36 -17.62
N GLN A 50 -0.95 23.73 -18.81
CA GLN A 50 0.38 23.39 -19.36
C GLN A 50 0.70 21.89 -19.26
N ARG A 51 -0.22 21.03 -19.71
CA ARG A 51 -0.09 19.58 -19.67
C ARG A 51 -0.65 18.89 -20.90
N GLU A 52 -0.21 17.66 -21.11
CA GLU A 52 -0.80 16.78 -22.11
C GLU A 52 -2.07 16.13 -21.58
N VAL A 53 -3.07 15.99 -22.45
CA VAL A 53 -4.35 15.33 -22.14
C VAL A 53 -4.72 14.37 -23.27
N GLY A 54 -5.42 13.31 -22.93
CA GLY A 54 -6.13 12.47 -23.89
C GLY A 54 -7.50 13.08 -24.19
N LEU A 55 -7.68 13.62 -25.38
CA LEU A 55 -8.95 14.23 -25.80
C LEU A 55 -9.70 13.30 -26.75
N LYS A 56 -10.86 12.82 -26.35
CA LYS A 56 -11.74 12.00 -27.18
C LYS A 56 -12.88 12.83 -27.74
N LEU A 57 -12.93 12.96 -29.07
CA LEU A 57 -13.96 13.66 -29.79
C LEU A 57 -14.99 12.67 -30.35
N LEU A 58 -16.24 12.80 -29.97
CA LEU A 58 -17.31 11.91 -30.42
C LEU A 58 -17.72 12.20 -31.84
N VAL A 59 -18.08 11.16 -32.63
CA VAL A 59 -18.57 11.32 -34.00
C VAL A 59 -19.94 11.98 -33.99
N PRO A 60 -20.17 13.08 -34.76
CA PRO A 60 -21.49 13.70 -34.92
C PRO A 60 -22.46 12.72 -35.58
N ARG A 61 -23.61 12.45 -34.98
CA ARG A 61 -24.70 11.67 -35.62
C ARG A 61 -25.75 12.61 -36.23
N PRO A 62 -26.21 12.39 -37.46
CA PRO A 62 -27.07 13.34 -38.19
C PRO A 62 -28.48 13.56 -37.63
N SER A 63 -28.92 12.84 -36.62
CA SER A 63 -30.33 12.81 -36.17
C SER A 63 -30.58 13.25 -34.73
N GLN A 64 -29.69 14.05 -34.09
CA GLN A 64 -29.84 14.38 -32.68
C GLN A 64 -30.16 15.83 -32.39
N THR A 65 -31.35 16.07 -31.83
CA THR A 65 -31.78 17.27 -31.13
C THR A 65 -31.00 17.47 -29.79
N GLU A 66 -31.09 18.64 -29.14
CA GLU A 66 -30.29 19.06 -27.96
C GLU A 66 -30.30 18.11 -26.74
N ALA A 67 -31.27 17.21 -26.64
CA ALA A 67 -31.41 16.24 -25.54
C ALA A 67 -30.21 15.30 -25.30
N PRO A 68 -29.42 14.86 -26.28
CA PRO A 68 -28.32 13.93 -26.07
C PRO A 68 -27.09 14.51 -25.36
N PHE A 69 -26.83 15.82 -25.46
CA PHE A 69 -25.67 16.44 -24.81
C PHE A 69 -25.82 16.46 -23.29
N GLU A 70 -27.00 16.80 -22.77
CA GLU A 70 -27.28 16.80 -21.33
C GLU A 70 -27.16 15.40 -20.71
N GLU A 71 -27.45 14.37 -21.49
CA GLU A 71 -27.33 12.99 -21.07
C GLU A 71 -25.87 12.55 -21.00
N VAL A 72 -25.07 12.88 -22.02
CA VAL A 72 -23.61 12.68 -22.02
C VAL A 72 -22.97 13.43 -20.85
N LEU A 73 -23.38 14.67 -20.64
CA LEU A 73 -22.85 15.50 -19.55
C LEU A 73 -23.20 14.90 -18.15
N ARG A 74 -24.39 14.34 -17.99
CA ARG A 74 -24.82 13.70 -16.75
C ARG A 74 -23.98 12.45 -16.45
N GLU A 75 -23.75 11.60 -17.45
CA GLU A 75 -22.95 10.39 -17.31
C GLU A 75 -21.47 10.72 -17.11
N ALA A 76 -20.93 11.67 -17.86
CA ALA A 76 -19.56 12.14 -17.64
C ALA A 76 -19.36 12.73 -16.23
N ARG A 77 -20.33 13.47 -15.69
CA ARG A 77 -20.29 13.96 -14.30
C ARG A 77 -20.34 12.83 -13.30
N ALA A 78 -21.16 11.81 -13.54
CA ALA A 78 -21.24 10.64 -12.67
C ALA A 78 -19.90 9.85 -12.67
N LEU A 79 -19.28 9.69 -13.83
CA LEU A 79 -17.96 9.07 -13.98
C LEU A 79 -16.85 9.90 -13.34
N ALA A 80 -16.87 11.22 -13.50
CA ALA A 80 -15.90 12.12 -12.88
C ALA A 80 -15.95 12.07 -11.34
N ALA A 81 -17.09 11.66 -10.77
CA ALA A 81 -17.23 11.44 -9.33
C ALA A 81 -16.63 10.10 -8.85
N VAL A 82 -16.41 9.13 -9.76
CA VAL A 82 -15.82 7.83 -9.41
C VAL A 82 -14.30 7.95 -9.45
N ARG A 83 -13.67 8.08 -8.30
CA ARG A 83 -12.21 8.12 -8.17
C ARG A 83 -11.69 6.75 -7.74
N HIS A 84 -10.87 6.14 -8.60
CA HIS A 84 -10.24 4.85 -8.33
C HIS A 84 -8.90 4.76 -9.08
N PRO A 85 -7.83 4.19 -8.50
CA PRO A 85 -6.51 4.11 -9.13
C PRO A 85 -6.52 3.34 -10.46
N ASN A 86 -7.45 2.41 -10.65
CA ASN A 86 -7.58 1.63 -11.87
C ASN A 86 -8.67 2.16 -12.83
N ILE A 87 -9.13 3.40 -12.66
CA ILE A 87 -10.06 4.08 -13.57
C ILE A 87 -9.38 5.32 -14.13
N LEU A 88 -9.45 5.49 -15.46
CA LEU A 88 -8.97 6.71 -16.11
C LEU A 88 -9.92 7.88 -15.79
N PRO A 89 -9.45 8.92 -15.04
CA PRO A 89 -10.33 10.01 -14.61
C PRO A 89 -10.75 10.90 -15.78
N VAL A 90 -12.04 11.24 -15.84
CA VAL A 90 -12.57 12.27 -16.76
C VAL A 90 -12.49 13.61 -16.05
N TYR A 91 -11.77 14.57 -16.63
CA TYR A 91 -11.60 15.91 -16.07
C TYR A 91 -12.66 16.90 -16.52
N GLY A 92 -13.22 16.69 -17.71
CA GLY A 92 -14.27 17.54 -18.21
C GLY A 92 -14.87 17.05 -19.53
N VAL A 93 -15.98 17.65 -19.87
CA VAL A 93 -16.70 17.43 -21.12
C VAL A 93 -17.18 18.80 -21.62
N ASP A 94 -17.04 19.04 -22.91
CA ASP A 94 -17.50 20.27 -23.55
C ASP A 94 -17.95 20.02 -24.99
N ARG A 95 -18.52 21.06 -25.64
CA ARG A 95 -18.99 21.01 -26.98
C ARG A 95 -18.47 22.20 -27.80
N HIS A 96 -17.65 21.95 -28.80
CA HIS A 96 -17.14 22.96 -29.72
C HIS A 96 -17.39 22.55 -31.15
N GLU A 97 -17.79 23.50 -31.99
CA GLU A 97 -18.09 23.30 -33.44
C GLU A 97 -19.06 22.14 -33.74
N GLY A 98 -20.03 21.92 -32.81
CA GLY A 98 -21.01 20.84 -32.93
C GLY A 98 -20.49 19.45 -32.51
N ARG A 99 -19.22 19.32 -32.16
CA ARG A 99 -18.62 18.07 -31.66
C ARG A 99 -18.55 18.09 -30.13
N VAL A 100 -18.93 16.98 -29.49
CA VAL A 100 -18.77 16.77 -28.07
C VAL A 100 -17.43 16.08 -27.85
N GLY A 101 -16.67 16.56 -26.89
CA GLY A 101 -15.41 15.95 -26.48
C GLY A 101 -15.30 15.87 -24.97
N PHE A 102 -14.52 14.92 -24.50
CA PHE A 102 -14.12 14.83 -23.11
C PHE A 102 -12.62 14.56 -23.00
N TRP A 103 -12.02 15.03 -21.92
CA TRP A 103 -10.57 14.91 -21.72
C TRP A 103 -10.23 14.25 -20.40
N THR A 104 -9.14 13.49 -20.47
CA THR A 104 -8.59 12.65 -19.41
C THR A 104 -7.09 12.92 -19.31
N ASP A 105 -6.38 12.25 -18.39
CA ASP A 105 -4.93 12.15 -18.50
C ASP A 105 -4.54 11.49 -19.81
N PHE A 106 -3.44 11.95 -20.42
CA PHE A 106 -2.81 11.20 -21.50
C PHE A 106 -1.96 10.09 -20.90
N VAL A 107 -2.33 8.84 -21.16
CA VAL A 107 -1.66 7.66 -20.57
C VAL A 107 -0.61 7.13 -21.52
N HIS A 108 0.64 7.11 -21.07
CA HIS A 108 1.72 6.42 -21.77
C HIS A 108 1.67 4.93 -21.44
N GLY A 109 1.38 4.09 -22.43
CA GLY A 109 1.21 2.65 -22.23
C GLY A 109 0.62 1.96 -23.43
N LYS A 110 0.21 0.70 -23.26
CA LYS A 110 -0.41 -0.12 -24.31
C LYS A 110 -1.70 -0.74 -23.83
N THR A 111 -2.67 -0.91 -24.72
CA THR A 111 -3.88 -1.67 -24.41
C THR A 111 -3.55 -3.15 -24.23
N LEU A 112 -4.34 -3.87 -23.46
CA LEU A 112 -4.13 -5.32 -23.27
C LEU A 112 -4.25 -6.08 -24.61
N ALA A 113 -5.11 -5.59 -25.53
CA ALA A 113 -5.20 -6.15 -26.87
C ALA A 113 -3.89 -5.99 -27.67
N ALA A 114 -3.24 -4.82 -27.57
CA ALA A 114 -1.93 -4.60 -28.19
C ALA A 114 -0.86 -5.49 -27.58
N LEU A 115 -0.84 -5.61 -26.26
CA LEU A 115 0.13 -6.46 -25.55
C LEU A 115 -0.02 -7.93 -25.92
N VAL A 116 -1.25 -8.48 -25.95
CA VAL A 116 -1.48 -9.88 -26.39
C VAL A 116 -1.03 -10.09 -27.85
N ARG A 117 -1.25 -9.11 -28.73
CA ARG A 117 -0.83 -9.20 -30.13
C ARG A 117 0.69 -9.19 -30.29
N GLU A 118 1.40 -8.37 -29.50
CA GLU A 118 2.86 -8.19 -29.60
C GLU A 118 3.64 -9.27 -28.87
N GLN A 119 3.16 -9.71 -27.71
CA GLN A 119 3.91 -10.55 -26.76
C GLN A 119 3.31 -11.96 -26.62
N GLY A 120 2.11 -12.20 -27.18
CA GLY A 120 1.35 -13.42 -26.99
C GLY A 120 0.47 -13.39 -25.73
N PRO A 121 -0.23 -14.51 -25.45
CA PRO A 121 -1.13 -14.63 -24.29
C PRO A 121 -0.39 -14.53 -22.96
N PHE A 122 -1.05 -13.95 -21.97
CA PHE A 122 -0.55 -13.83 -20.62
C PHE A 122 -0.53 -15.16 -19.85
N GLY A 123 0.33 -15.28 -18.85
CA GLY A 123 0.24 -16.33 -17.83
C GLY A 123 -1.02 -16.15 -16.96
N TYR A 124 -1.59 -17.24 -16.45
CA TYR A 124 -2.83 -17.18 -15.65
C TYR A 124 -2.72 -16.30 -14.42
N ARG A 125 -1.54 -16.24 -13.79
CA ARG A 125 -1.29 -15.41 -12.61
C ARG A 125 -1.39 -13.93 -12.93
N GLU A 126 -0.77 -13.54 -14.03
CA GLU A 126 -0.81 -12.15 -14.50
C GLU A 126 -2.22 -11.77 -14.94
N ALA A 127 -2.90 -12.64 -15.69
CA ALA A 127 -4.30 -12.45 -16.06
C ALA A 127 -5.21 -12.35 -14.82
N ALA A 128 -4.96 -13.12 -13.76
CA ALA A 128 -5.71 -13.04 -12.51
C ALA A 128 -5.47 -11.69 -11.79
N LEU A 129 -4.24 -11.19 -11.75
CA LEU A 129 -3.92 -9.88 -11.17
C LEU A 129 -4.57 -8.74 -11.97
N ILE A 130 -4.48 -8.78 -13.30
CA ILE A 130 -5.18 -7.82 -14.19
C ILE A 130 -6.69 -7.89 -13.92
N GLY A 131 -7.25 -9.09 -13.83
CA GLY A 131 -8.67 -9.30 -13.55
C GLY A 131 -9.08 -8.74 -12.19
N GLN A 132 -8.23 -8.85 -11.15
CA GLN A 132 -8.49 -8.23 -9.86
C GLN A 132 -8.51 -6.69 -9.95
N ASP A 133 -7.56 -6.07 -10.68
CA ASP A 133 -7.53 -4.63 -10.89
C ASP A 133 -8.78 -4.12 -11.59
N VAL A 134 -9.19 -4.81 -12.67
CA VAL A 134 -10.44 -4.52 -13.38
C VAL A 134 -11.66 -4.71 -12.48
N CYS A 135 -11.70 -5.77 -11.67
CA CYS A 135 -12.80 -6.00 -10.72
C CYS A 135 -12.85 -4.95 -9.61
N ARG A 136 -11.70 -4.45 -9.12
CA ARG A 136 -11.65 -3.35 -8.15
C ARG A 136 -12.21 -2.06 -8.75
N ALA A 137 -11.81 -1.72 -9.98
CA ALA A 137 -12.38 -0.61 -10.74
C ALA A 137 -13.90 -0.75 -10.89
N LEU A 138 -14.38 -1.92 -11.34
CA LEU A 138 -15.80 -2.20 -11.52
C LEU A 138 -16.58 -2.14 -10.21
N SER A 139 -15.99 -2.58 -9.09
CA SER A 139 -16.65 -2.45 -7.78
C SER A 139 -16.90 -1.00 -7.41
N ALA A 140 -15.99 -0.07 -7.75
CA ALA A 140 -16.19 1.36 -7.54
C ALA A 140 -17.30 1.92 -8.46
N VAL A 141 -17.32 1.51 -9.72
CA VAL A 141 -18.33 1.90 -10.71
C VAL A 141 -19.74 1.42 -10.28
N HIS A 142 -19.87 0.14 -9.94
CA HIS A 142 -21.14 -0.45 -9.53
C HIS A 142 -21.68 0.16 -8.23
N ARG A 143 -20.81 0.50 -7.25
CA ARG A 143 -21.21 1.22 -6.04
C ARG A 143 -21.76 2.63 -6.33
N ALA A 144 -21.29 3.27 -7.38
CA ALA A 144 -21.83 4.55 -7.85
C ALA A 144 -23.13 4.42 -8.64
N GLY A 145 -23.69 3.20 -8.76
CA GLY A 145 -24.90 2.94 -9.55
C GLY A 145 -24.70 2.95 -11.06
N LEU A 146 -23.44 2.89 -11.51
CA LEU A 146 -23.05 2.92 -12.92
C LEU A 146 -22.70 1.52 -13.43
N LEU A 147 -22.76 1.33 -14.75
CA LEU A 147 -22.29 0.13 -15.45
C LEU A 147 -21.27 0.53 -16.52
N HIS A 148 -20.27 -0.33 -16.76
CA HIS A 148 -19.25 -0.06 -17.78
C HIS A 148 -19.74 -0.31 -19.22
N ARG A 149 -20.44 -1.41 -19.45
CA ARG A 149 -21.10 -1.83 -20.69
C ARG A 149 -20.20 -2.15 -21.91
N ASP A 150 -18.90 -1.82 -21.86
CA ASP A 150 -17.95 -2.08 -22.98
C ASP A 150 -16.58 -2.54 -22.45
N ILE A 151 -16.57 -3.56 -21.56
CA ILE A 151 -15.34 -4.15 -21.06
C ILE A 151 -14.76 -5.04 -22.15
N LYS A 152 -13.52 -4.72 -22.57
CA LYS A 152 -12.76 -5.47 -23.57
C LYS A 152 -11.27 -5.14 -23.47
N ALA A 153 -10.42 -5.93 -24.11
CA ALA A 153 -8.97 -5.78 -24.03
C ALA A 153 -8.45 -4.45 -24.63
N GLU A 154 -9.21 -3.84 -25.53
CA GLU A 154 -8.92 -2.52 -26.11
C GLU A 154 -9.20 -1.38 -25.12
N ASN A 155 -10.11 -1.59 -24.16
CA ASN A 155 -10.54 -0.59 -23.17
C ASN A 155 -9.86 -0.78 -21.82
N VAL A 156 -8.87 -1.66 -21.74
CA VAL A 156 -7.99 -1.81 -20.57
C VAL A 156 -6.56 -1.55 -21.02
N MET A 157 -5.92 -0.56 -20.40
CA MET A 157 -4.55 -0.18 -20.70
C MET A 157 -3.60 -0.56 -19.56
N ARG A 158 -2.42 -1.00 -19.91
CA ARG A 158 -1.28 -1.08 -19.00
C ARG A 158 -0.41 0.14 -19.23
N GLU A 159 -0.35 1.03 -18.27
CA GLU A 159 0.56 2.17 -18.23
C GLU A 159 2.03 1.69 -18.17
N GLU A 160 2.99 2.49 -18.63
CA GLU A 160 4.42 2.15 -18.57
C GLU A 160 4.91 1.83 -17.14
N GLY A 161 4.26 2.36 -16.11
CA GLY A 161 4.47 2.02 -14.70
C GLY A 161 3.83 0.69 -14.24
N GLY A 162 3.20 -0.08 -15.15
CA GLY A 162 2.58 -1.38 -14.88
C GLY A 162 1.14 -1.29 -14.33
N ARG A 163 0.63 -0.10 -14.00
CA ARG A 163 -0.74 0.10 -13.51
C ARG A 163 -1.75 -0.25 -14.60
N ILE A 164 -2.80 -0.99 -14.21
CA ILE A 164 -3.92 -1.32 -15.09
C ILE A 164 -4.99 -0.25 -14.96
N LEU A 165 -5.41 0.28 -16.09
CA LEU A 165 -6.43 1.34 -16.19
C LEU A 165 -7.59 0.87 -17.04
N LEU A 166 -8.79 0.93 -16.46
CA LEU A 166 -10.05 0.73 -17.17
C LEU A 166 -10.49 2.06 -17.78
N MET A 167 -10.73 2.05 -19.10
CA MET A 167 -11.03 3.24 -19.90
C MET A 167 -12.34 3.07 -20.63
N ASP A 168 -12.78 4.15 -21.28
CA ASP A 168 -13.89 4.14 -22.26
C ASP A 168 -15.20 3.54 -21.71
N PHE A 169 -15.64 4.07 -20.59
CA PHE A 169 -16.99 3.80 -20.09
C PHE A 169 -18.01 4.11 -21.18
N GLY A 170 -19.06 3.31 -21.27
CA GLY A 170 -20.03 3.28 -22.34
C GLY A 170 -20.80 4.58 -22.62
N LEU A 171 -20.11 5.74 -22.65
CA LEU A 171 -20.60 7.03 -23.15
C LEU A 171 -21.18 6.93 -24.58
N SER A 172 -20.93 5.80 -25.23
CA SER A 172 -21.44 5.46 -26.56
C SER A 172 -22.91 4.99 -26.56
N ALA A 173 -23.47 4.62 -25.41
CA ALA A 173 -24.88 4.18 -25.30
C ALA A 173 -25.88 5.34 -25.23
N LEU A 174 -25.39 6.59 -25.17
CA LEU A 174 -26.19 7.79 -24.90
C LEU A 174 -26.88 8.40 -26.11
N GLY A 175 -27.04 7.70 -27.19
CA GLY A 175 -27.59 8.29 -28.41
C GLY A 175 -28.76 7.58 -29.08
N GLY A 176 -29.44 6.69 -28.42
CA GLY A 176 -30.54 6.01 -29.08
C GLY A 176 -31.33 5.09 -28.12
N ASN A 177 -32.55 4.78 -28.46
CA ASN A 177 -33.47 3.89 -27.75
C ASN A 177 -32.74 2.71 -27.09
N GLN A 178 -33.22 2.25 -25.93
CA GLN A 178 -32.77 1.06 -25.18
C GLN A 178 -32.54 -0.23 -26.02
N ARG A 179 -32.70 -0.16 -27.32
CA ARG A 179 -32.54 -1.26 -28.30
C ARG A 179 -31.29 -1.14 -29.20
N ASP A 180 -30.54 -0.03 -29.15
CA ASP A 180 -29.30 0.10 -29.91
C ASP A 180 -28.15 -0.52 -29.10
N PHE A 181 -27.79 -1.74 -29.47
CA PHE A 181 -26.71 -2.54 -28.85
C PHE A 181 -25.36 -1.84 -29.02
N ALA A 182 -24.93 -1.09 -28.01
CA ALA A 182 -23.57 -0.59 -27.92
C ALA A 182 -22.71 -1.62 -27.18
N GLY A 183 -21.84 -2.30 -27.89
CA GLY A 183 -20.88 -3.25 -27.35
C GLY A 183 -20.21 -4.06 -28.46
N THR A 184 -19.00 -4.56 -28.20
CA THR A 184 -18.29 -5.45 -29.10
C THR A 184 -18.93 -6.85 -29.02
N PRO A 185 -19.51 -7.42 -30.08
CA PRO A 185 -20.34 -8.63 -30.03
C PRO A 185 -19.66 -9.83 -29.33
N ARG A 186 -18.33 -9.93 -29.40
CA ARG A 186 -17.54 -11.03 -28.79
C ARG A 186 -17.49 -11.01 -27.26
N TYR A 187 -17.73 -9.84 -26.63
CA TYR A 187 -17.74 -9.68 -25.17
C TYR A 187 -19.15 -9.64 -24.59
N MET A 188 -20.18 -9.65 -25.48
CA MET A 188 -21.57 -9.43 -25.08
C MET A 188 -22.15 -10.61 -24.34
N ALA A 189 -22.75 -10.36 -23.20
CA ALA A 189 -23.39 -11.36 -22.38
C ALA A 189 -24.67 -11.92 -23.07
N PRO A 190 -25.00 -13.22 -22.89
CA PRO A 190 -26.15 -13.86 -23.57
C PRO A 190 -27.49 -13.15 -23.36
N GLU A 191 -27.73 -12.58 -22.17
CA GLU A 191 -28.93 -11.80 -21.86
C GLU A 191 -29.05 -10.54 -22.71
N LEU A 192 -27.92 -9.89 -23.01
CA LEU A 192 -27.91 -8.70 -23.89
C LEU A 192 -28.23 -9.06 -25.34
N LEU A 193 -27.75 -10.24 -25.80
CA LEU A 193 -28.10 -10.76 -27.14
C LEU A 193 -29.60 -11.10 -27.24
N ARG A 194 -30.27 -11.41 -26.13
CA ARG A 194 -31.73 -11.59 -26.06
C ARG A 194 -32.52 -10.30 -25.95
N GLY A 195 -31.84 -9.15 -25.89
CA GLY A 195 -32.50 -7.83 -25.75
C GLY A 195 -32.88 -7.48 -24.31
N GLU A 196 -32.33 -8.18 -23.33
CA GLU A 196 -32.51 -7.84 -21.91
C GLU A 196 -31.62 -6.65 -21.51
N GLY A 197 -31.97 -5.91 -20.46
CA GLY A 197 -31.21 -4.76 -20.00
C GLY A 197 -29.84 -5.13 -19.40
N ALA A 198 -28.84 -4.29 -19.59
CA ALA A 198 -27.51 -4.47 -18.99
C ALA A 198 -27.57 -4.40 -17.46
N THR A 199 -26.82 -5.25 -16.81
CA THR A 199 -26.69 -5.35 -15.35
C THR A 199 -25.21 -5.49 -14.93
N ALA A 200 -24.92 -5.39 -13.63
CA ALA A 200 -23.57 -5.68 -13.12
C ALA A 200 -23.10 -7.10 -13.52
N ALA A 201 -24.01 -8.07 -13.61
CA ALA A 201 -23.69 -9.42 -14.05
C ALA A 201 -23.27 -9.48 -15.54
N SER A 202 -23.74 -8.55 -16.38
CA SER A 202 -23.29 -8.45 -17.78
C SER A 202 -21.85 -7.93 -17.87
N ASP A 203 -21.47 -6.97 -17.02
CA ASP A 203 -20.07 -6.52 -16.92
C ASP A 203 -19.16 -7.67 -16.45
N LEU A 204 -19.60 -8.49 -15.46
CA LEU A 204 -18.81 -9.64 -14.98
C LEU A 204 -18.63 -10.73 -16.04
N TYR A 205 -19.61 -10.93 -16.92
CA TYR A 205 -19.46 -11.81 -18.08
C TYR A 205 -18.35 -11.32 -19.01
N ALA A 206 -18.35 -10.02 -19.32
CA ALA A 206 -17.33 -9.40 -20.17
C ALA A 206 -15.92 -9.50 -19.55
N VAL A 207 -15.79 -9.41 -18.19
CA VAL A 207 -14.52 -9.70 -17.50
C VAL A 207 -14.10 -11.16 -17.69
N GLY A 208 -15.03 -12.10 -17.62
CA GLY A 208 -14.75 -13.53 -17.91
C GLY A 208 -14.20 -13.73 -19.32
N VAL A 209 -14.81 -13.09 -20.33
CA VAL A 209 -14.32 -13.11 -21.73
C VAL A 209 -12.96 -12.45 -21.86
N LEU A 210 -12.73 -11.33 -21.17
CA LEU A 210 -11.42 -10.66 -21.12
C LEU A 210 -10.35 -11.61 -20.58
N LEU A 211 -10.60 -12.28 -19.45
CA LEU A 211 -9.65 -13.23 -18.85
C LEU A 211 -9.37 -14.42 -19.78
N PHE A 212 -10.42 -14.94 -20.43
CA PHE A 212 -10.26 -15.98 -21.45
C PHE A 212 -9.32 -15.52 -22.57
N PHE A 213 -9.59 -14.34 -23.14
CA PHE A 213 -8.75 -13.75 -24.20
C PHE A 213 -7.30 -13.53 -23.72
N LEU A 214 -7.10 -13.03 -22.51
CA LEU A 214 -5.75 -12.77 -21.98
C LEU A 214 -4.90 -14.03 -21.91
N VAL A 215 -5.48 -15.18 -21.53
CA VAL A 215 -4.71 -16.43 -21.36
C VAL A 215 -4.62 -17.28 -22.62
N THR A 216 -5.49 -17.07 -23.61
CA THR A 216 -5.54 -17.89 -24.83
C THR A 216 -5.14 -17.11 -26.10
N GLY A 217 -5.26 -15.79 -26.10
CA GLY A 217 -5.14 -14.96 -27.31
C GLY A 217 -6.33 -15.11 -28.28
N GLN A 218 -7.38 -15.85 -27.88
CA GLN A 218 -8.54 -16.17 -28.72
C GLN A 218 -9.82 -15.79 -27.97
N TYR A 219 -10.95 -15.73 -28.68
CA TYR A 219 -12.25 -15.49 -28.06
C TYR A 219 -12.99 -16.81 -27.84
N PRO A 220 -13.85 -16.88 -26.82
CA PRO A 220 -14.69 -18.03 -26.62
C PRO A 220 -15.52 -18.34 -27.86
N GLY A 221 -15.40 -19.56 -28.42
CA GLY A 221 -16.11 -20.01 -29.62
C GLY A 221 -15.34 -19.93 -30.94
N ASP A 222 -14.17 -19.30 -30.98
CA ASP A 222 -13.30 -19.32 -32.16
C ASP A 222 -12.71 -20.76 -32.32
N ARG A 223 -13.06 -21.44 -33.39
CA ARG A 223 -12.43 -22.74 -33.74
C ARG A 223 -11.14 -22.46 -34.50
N GLY A 224 -10.01 -23.01 -34.06
CA GLY A 224 -8.64 -22.73 -34.49
C GLY A 224 -8.27 -22.78 -36.01
N ASN A 225 -9.23 -22.69 -36.92
CA ASN A 225 -8.98 -22.66 -38.37
C ASN A 225 -9.27 -21.33 -39.05
N ASP A 226 -9.92 -20.37 -38.38
CA ASP A 226 -10.31 -19.08 -39.01
C ASP A 226 -9.27 -17.96 -38.88
N ALA A 227 -8.22 -18.16 -38.07
CA ALA A 227 -7.18 -17.16 -37.86
C ALA A 227 -6.27 -16.92 -39.10
N ARG A 228 -6.28 -17.80 -40.11
CA ARG A 228 -5.50 -17.66 -41.37
C ARG A 228 -6.24 -16.96 -42.50
N ALA A 229 -7.54 -16.73 -42.37
CA ALA A 229 -8.34 -16.08 -43.44
C ALA A 229 -8.37 -14.54 -43.29
N ALA A 230 -8.04 -13.97 -42.14
CA ALA A 230 -8.07 -12.54 -41.92
C ALA A 230 -6.79 -11.79 -42.35
N GLU A 231 -5.68 -12.48 -42.65
CA GLU A 231 -4.41 -11.86 -43.09
C GLU A 231 -4.24 -11.71 -44.60
N LYS A 232 -5.24 -12.05 -45.42
CA LYS A 232 -5.20 -11.88 -46.87
C LYS A 232 -6.35 -11.03 -47.40
N GLY A 233 -6.39 -9.77 -47.01
CA GLY A 233 -7.27 -8.76 -47.57
C GLY A 233 -6.50 -7.45 -47.74
N GLY A 234 -5.66 -7.40 -48.79
CA GLY A 234 -5.00 -6.18 -49.21
C GLY A 234 -5.98 -5.19 -49.80
N GLU A 235 -5.56 -3.97 -49.78
CA GLU A 235 -6.08 -2.76 -50.44
C GLU A 235 -7.05 -3.01 -51.60
N ASP A 236 -8.32 -2.63 -51.38
CA ASP A 236 -9.18 -1.92 -52.36
C ASP A 236 -10.55 -1.68 -51.71
N ALA A 237 -10.87 -0.44 -51.45
CA ALA A 237 -12.18 -0.03 -50.97
C ALA A 237 -13.15 0.16 -52.13
N PRO A 238 -14.41 -0.27 -52.02
CA PRO A 238 -15.50 0.50 -52.58
C PRO A 238 -16.57 0.87 -51.54
N THR A 239 -16.91 2.13 -51.61
CA THR A 239 -18.15 2.87 -51.25
C THR A 239 -19.30 2.10 -50.64
N ALA A 240 -19.82 2.71 -49.58
CA ALA A 240 -20.98 2.37 -48.77
C ALA A 240 -22.17 1.78 -49.57
N THR A 241 -22.58 0.58 -49.13
CA THR A 241 -23.94 0.10 -49.36
C THR A 241 -24.46 -0.53 -48.07
N HIS A 242 -25.64 -0.12 -47.61
CA HIS A 242 -26.34 -0.65 -46.45
C HIS A 242 -26.40 -2.18 -46.49
N VAL A 243 -25.65 -2.84 -45.61
CA VAL A 243 -25.82 -4.26 -45.36
C VAL A 243 -26.61 -4.40 -44.08
N THR A 244 -27.88 -4.77 -44.21
CA THR A 244 -28.71 -5.26 -43.12
C THR A 244 -28.12 -6.60 -42.70
N THR A 245 -27.26 -6.59 -41.68
CA THR A 245 -26.68 -7.81 -41.13
C THR A 245 -27.76 -8.50 -40.29
N THR A 246 -28.35 -9.56 -40.83
CA THR A 246 -29.17 -10.51 -40.09
C THR A 246 -28.28 -11.15 -39.06
N VAL A 247 -28.51 -10.82 -37.77
CA VAL A 247 -27.80 -11.43 -36.63
C VAL A 247 -28.17 -12.91 -36.60
N THR A 248 -27.27 -13.76 -37.12
CA THR A 248 -27.37 -15.20 -36.94
C THR A 248 -27.16 -15.49 -35.45
N TYR A 249 -28.13 -16.09 -34.82
CA TYR A 249 -28.12 -16.53 -33.41
C TYR A 249 -26.84 -17.36 -33.18
N VAL A 250 -25.88 -16.80 -32.45
CA VAL A 250 -24.71 -17.55 -31.99
C VAL A 250 -25.14 -18.33 -30.76
N GLU A 251 -25.16 -19.67 -30.86
CA GLU A 251 -25.41 -20.54 -29.70
C GLU A 251 -24.47 -20.19 -28.52
N PRO A 252 -24.94 -20.33 -27.29
CA PRO A 252 -24.11 -20.05 -26.11
C PRO A 252 -22.84 -20.87 -26.20
N VAL A 253 -21.71 -20.16 -25.95
CA VAL A 253 -20.34 -20.63 -26.08
C VAL A 253 -20.16 -22.03 -25.46
N ARG A 254 -19.96 -23.05 -26.29
CA ARG A 254 -19.55 -24.39 -25.88
C ARG A 254 -18.03 -24.52 -26.16
N GLY A 255 -17.22 -24.35 -25.12
CA GLY A 255 -15.78 -24.59 -25.14
C GLY A 255 -15.20 -24.22 -23.76
N SER A 256 -14.46 -25.15 -23.18
CA SER A 256 -13.72 -24.88 -21.94
C SER A 256 -12.44 -24.08 -22.26
N VAL A 257 -11.98 -23.25 -21.31
CA VAL A 257 -10.65 -22.63 -21.37
C VAL A 257 -9.57 -23.69 -21.55
N LEU A 258 -9.78 -24.90 -20.98
CA LEU A 258 -8.89 -26.04 -21.09
C LEU A 258 -8.74 -26.61 -22.51
N ASP A 259 -9.71 -26.34 -23.40
CA ASP A 259 -9.59 -26.78 -24.82
C ASP A 259 -8.46 -26.03 -25.54
N HIS A 260 -8.10 -24.84 -25.04
CA HIS A 260 -7.03 -23.99 -25.59
C HIS A 260 -5.76 -24.01 -24.70
N ARG A 261 -5.91 -24.17 -23.38
CA ARG A 261 -4.83 -24.12 -22.39
C ARG A 261 -5.03 -25.20 -21.31
N PRO A 262 -4.66 -26.45 -21.62
CA PRO A 262 -4.83 -27.59 -20.71
C PRO A 262 -3.88 -27.56 -19.49
N ASP A 263 -2.92 -26.60 -19.48
CA ASP A 263 -1.94 -26.40 -18.42
C ASP A 263 -2.44 -25.47 -17.31
N LEU A 264 -3.61 -24.85 -17.47
CA LEU A 264 -4.15 -23.89 -16.49
C LEU A 264 -4.67 -24.58 -15.22
N PRO A 265 -4.48 -23.96 -14.03
CA PRO A 265 -5.01 -24.51 -12.79
C PRO A 265 -6.54 -24.55 -12.79
N ASP A 266 -7.12 -25.66 -12.30
CA ASP A 266 -8.57 -25.87 -12.23
C ASP A 266 -9.32 -24.74 -11.50
N ALA A 267 -8.70 -24.13 -10.47
CA ALA A 267 -9.29 -23.03 -9.74
C ALA A 267 -9.46 -21.78 -10.62
N PHE A 268 -8.46 -21.44 -11.44
CA PHE A 268 -8.53 -20.33 -12.38
C PHE A 268 -9.56 -20.60 -13.48
N VAL A 269 -9.56 -21.79 -14.05
CA VAL A 269 -10.52 -22.21 -15.07
C VAL A 269 -11.96 -22.06 -14.56
N ARG A 270 -12.26 -22.64 -13.37
CA ARG A 270 -13.59 -22.50 -12.75
C ARG A 270 -13.99 -21.04 -12.51
N THR A 271 -13.04 -20.18 -12.16
CA THR A 271 -13.31 -18.77 -11.94
C THR A 271 -13.68 -18.06 -13.25
N VAL A 272 -12.92 -18.28 -14.33
CA VAL A 272 -13.21 -17.70 -15.65
C VAL A 272 -14.53 -18.22 -16.21
N GLU A 273 -14.76 -19.53 -16.19
CA GLU A 273 -16.01 -20.14 -16.67
C GLU A 273 -17.22 -19.75 -15.80
N GLY A 274 -17.02 -19.62 -14.49
CA GLY A 274 -18.04 -19.10 -13.57
C GLY A 274 -18.46 -17.68 -13.87
N ALA A 275 -17.52 -16.81 -14.25
CA ALA A 275 -17.82 -15.45 -14.69
C ALA A 275 -18.59 -15.44 -16.02
N MET A 276 -18.27 -16.37 -16.95
CA MET A 276 -18.91 -16.50 -18.26
C MET A 276 -20.17 -17.40 -18.23
N HIS A 277 -20.71 -17.75 -17.04
CA HIS A 277 -21.89 -18.61 -16.98
C HIS A 277 -23.06 -17.99 -17.77
N PRO A 278 -23.78 -18.77 -18.63
CA PRO A 278 -24.87 -18.24 -19.46
C PRO A 278 -26.03 -17.63 -18.66
N ASP A 279 -26.35 -18.22 -17.50
CA ASP A 279 -27.34 -17.68 -16.56
C ASP A 279 -26.69 -16.61 -15.66
N PRO A 280 -27.13 -15.34 -15.72
CA PRO A 280 -26.59 -14.25 -14.90
C PRO A 280 -26.65 -14.52 -13.38
N LYS A 281 -27.67 -15.28 -12.93
CA LYS A 281 -27.85 -15.61 -11.50
C LYS A 281 -26.84 -16.63 -10.97
N ARG A 282 -26.17 -17.34 -11.86
CA ARG A 282 -25.15 -18.34 -11.52
C ARG A 282 -23.72 -17.78 -11.66
N ARG A 283 -23.56 -16.53 -12.09
CA ARG A 283 -22.29 -15.79 -12.06
C ARG A 283 -21.99 -15.31 -10.64
N PHE A 284 -20.83 -14.68 -10.48
CA PHE A 284 -20.46 -14.06 -9.23
C PHE A 284 -21.46 -12.97 -8.83
N ALA A 285 -21.74 -12.86 -7.52
CA ALA A 285 -22.72 -11.90 -6.99
C ALA A 285 -22.27 -10.43 -7.14
N SER A 286 -20.97 -10.18 -7.26
CA SER A 286 -20.37 -8.85 -7.41
C SER A 286 -18.96 -8.92 -8.02
N ALA A 287 -18.45 -7.78 -8.48
CA ALA A 287 -17.06 -7.66 -8.92
C ALA A 287 -16.08 -7.96 -7.77
N GLY A 288 -16.43 -7.62 -6.53
CA GLY A 288 -15.64 -7.98 -5.35
C GLY A 288 -15.57 -9.50 -5.16
N ALA A 289 -16.68 -10.23 -5.34
CA ALA A 289 -16.68 -11.70 -5.24
C ALA A 289 -15.81 -12.35 -6.33
N LEU A 290 -15.85 -11.85 -7.56
CA LEU A 290 -14.98 -12.31 -8.64
C LEU A 290 -13.49 -12.00 -8.34
N SER A 291 -13.20 -10.81 -7.81
CA SER A 291 -11.85 -10.43 -7.38
C SER A 291 -11.30 -11.37 -6.31
N SER A 292 -12.13 -11.74 -5.32
CA SER A 292 -11.73 -12.70 -4.27
C SER A 292 -11.47 -14.10 -4.83
N ALA A 293 -12.33 -14.58 -5.74
CA ALA A 293 -12.12 -15.86 -6.41
C ALA A 293 -10.83 -15.88 -7.24
N LEU A 294 -10.49 -14.78 -7.92
CA LEU A 294 -9.22 -14.63 -8.62
C LEU A 294 -8.03 -14.64 -7.65
N ALA A 295 -8.16 -14.00 -6.47
CA ALA A 295 -7.13 -14.04 -5.44
C ALA A 295 -6.87 -15.46 -4.92
N GLU A 296 -7.93 -16.25 -4.71
CA GLU A 296 -7.82 -17.65 -4.30
C GLU A 296 -7.05 -18.51 -5.32
N THR A 297 -7.18 -18.22 -6.63
CA THR A 297 -6.41 -18.93 -7.67
C THR A 297 -4.90 -18.70 -7.55
N LEU A 298 -4.48 -17.59 -6.96
CA LEU A 298 -3.09 -17.26 -6.73
C LEU A 298 -2.52 -17.97 -5.49
N GLY A 299 -3.37 -18.34 -4.52
CA GLY A 299 -3.01 -19.00 -3.25
C GLY A 299 -2.94 -20.55 -3.32
N THR A 300 -3.54 -21.20 -4.31
CA THR A 300 -3.74 -22.65 -4.36
C THR A 300 -2.58 -23.46 -4.98
N SER A 301 -1.37 -22.93 -5.04
CA SER A 301 -0.19 -23.68 -5.54
C SER A 301 0.51 -24.46 -4.42
N THR A 302 -0.21 -25.29 -3.64
CA THR A 302 0.38 -26.36 -2.82
C THR A 302 -0.42 -27.63 -2.99
N GLY A 303 0.12 -28.53 -3.82
CA GLY A 303 0.06 -29.96 -3.67
C GLY A 303 -1.30 -30.66 -3.68
N ALA A 304 -1.78 -31.07 -4.87
CA ALA A 304 -2.61 -32.26 -5.00
C ALA A 304 -2.00 -33.16 -6.07
N GLY A 305 -0.92 -33.81 -5.70
CA GLY A 305 -0.44 -35.02 -6.38
C GLY A 305 -1.29 -36.19 -5.92
N ARG A 306 -1.81 -36.93 -6.90
CA ARG A 306 -2.58 -38.13 -6.78
C ARG A 306 -2.04 -39.09 -5.72
N GLU A 307 -2.85 -39.42 -4.72
CA GLU A 307 -2.71 -40.68 -3.98
C GLU A 307 -3.12 -41.85 -4.91
N ALA A 308 -2.11 -42.63 -5.27
CA ALA A 308 -2.33 -43.99 -5.71
C ALA A 308 -1.72 -44.92 -4.66
N GLU A 309 -2.58 -45.73 -4.06
CA GLU A 309 -2.23 -46.80 -3.13
C GLU A 309 -1.14 -47.71 -3.69
N SER A 310 -0.09 -47.97 -2.93
CA SER A 310 0.47 -49.33 -2.86
C SER A 310 1.25 -49.53 -1.55
N ARG A 311 0.80 -50.52 -0.81
CA ARG A 311 1.44 -51.12 0.37
C ARG A 311 2.81 -51.70 0.02
N GLY A 312 3.75 -51.55 0.93
CA GLY A 312 4.74 -52.60 1.11
C GLY A 312 6.17 -52.18 1.41
N SER A 313 6.59 -52.44 2.67
CA SER A 313 7.92 -52.84 3.12
C SER A 313 9.06 -51.84 3.26
N ARG A 314 9.45 -51.63 4.50
CA ARG A 314 10.84 -51.32 4.91
C ARG A 314 11.75 -52.50 4.68
N PRO A 315 13.09 -52.39 4.47
CA PRO A 315 14.01 -51.92 5.49
C PRO A 315 15.37 -51.29 5.04
N ARG A 316 15.98 -50.57 5.98
CA ARG A 316 17.40 -50.60 6.41
C ARG A 316 18.58 -50.18 5.50
N TRP A 317 19.26 -49.07 5.94
CA TRP A 317 20.63 -48.93 6.43
C TRP A 317 21.79 -48.62 5.45
N ARG A 318 22.42 -47.48 5.81
CA ARG A 318 23.91 -47.23 5.91
C ARG A 318 24.73 -47.37 4.66
N THR A 319 25.27 -46.28 4.26
CA THR A 319 26.65 -45.97 3.78
C THR A 319 26.58 -44.91 2.66
N GLY A 320 27.04 -43.70 2.93
CA GLY A 320 27.06 -42.62 1.93
C GLY A 320 27.81 -41.34 2.33
N TRP A 321 28.52 -41.33 3.47
CA TRP A 321 29.19 -40.08 3.94
C TRP A 321 30.62 -39.91 3.46
N VAL A 322 31.19 -40.80 2.66
CA VAL A 322 32.58 -40.70 2.20
C VAL A 322 32.74 -40.09 0.79
N ALA A 323 31.67 -40.09 -0.02
CA ALA A 323 31.74 -39.53 -1.37
C ALA A 323 31.54 -38.01 -1.47
N ALA A 324 30.91 -37.39 -0.46
CA ALA A 324 30.67 -35.91 -0.44
C ALA A 324 31.92 -35.08 -0.07
N ALA A 325 32.87 -35.65 0.63
CA ALA A 325 34.09 -34.92 1.06
C ALA A 325 35.13 -34.76 -0.05
N ILE A 326 35.16 -35.64 -1.06
CA ILE A 326 36.14 -35.58 -2.16
C ILE A 326 35.70 -34.59 -3.24
N ALA A 327 34.39 -34.40 -3.46
CA ALA A 327 33.91 -33.42 -4.44
C ALA A 327 34.12 -31.97 -4.00
N GLY A 328 34.09 -31.68 -2.69
CA GLY A 328 34.32 -30.33 -2.16
C GLY A 328 35.75 -29.83 -2.33
N VAL A 329 36.73 -30.72 -2.23
CA VAL A 329 38.17 -30.35 -2.34
C VAL A 329 38.57 -30.04 -3.80
N LEU A 330 37.95 -30.68 -4.78
CA LEU A 330 38.23 -30.46 -6.20
C LEU A 330 37.63 -29.14 -6.73
N VAL A 331 36.54 -28.67 -6.16
CA VAL A 331 35.94 -27.39 -6.55
C VAL A 331 36.73 -26.21 -6.01
N VAL A 332 37.31 -26.34 -4.80
CA VAL A 332 38.17 -25.29 -4.20
C VAL A 332 39.51 -25.22 -4.92
N ALA A 333 40.09 -26.34 -5.33
CA ALA A 333 41.35 -26.38 -6.09
C ALA A 333 41.19 -25.77 -7.50
N ALA A 334 40.04 -25.99 -8.17
CA ALA A 334 39.77 -25.39 -9.48
C ALA A 334 39.54 -23.85 -9.38
N PHE A 335 38.97 -23.37 -8.27
CA PHE A 335 38.80 -21.94 -8.03
C PHE A 335 40.08 -21.21 -7.77
N ILE A 336 41.02 -21.82 -7.00
CA ILE A 336 42.35 -21.24 -6.72
C ILE A 336 43.24 -21.23 -7.97
N PHE A 337 43.13 -22.21 -8.85
CA PHE A 337 43.90 -22.25 -10.10
C PHE A 337 43.44 -21.20 -11.12
N ARG A 338 42.16 -20.79 -11.07
CA ARG A 338 41.62 -19.77 -11.98
C ARG A 338 41.94 -18.32 -11.57
N VAL A 339 42.24 -18.09 -10.29
CA VAL A 339 42.62 -16.76 -9.77
C VAL A 339 44.11 -16.43 -9.98
N SER A 340 44.97 -17.45 -10.17
CA SER A 340 46.40 -17.28 -10.31
C SER A 340 46.92 -17.21 -11.76
N SER A 341 46.11 -17.42 -12.78
CA SER A 341 46.49 -17.23 -14.18
C SER A 341 45.86 -15.97 -14.75
N GLY A 342 46.53 -14.83 -14.51
CA GLY A 342 46.18 -13.55 -15.13
C GLY A 342 46.35 -13.60 -16.65
N ALA A 343 45.26 -13.57 -17.39
CA ALA A 343 45.23 -13.28 -18.81
C ALA A 343 44.26 -12.10 -19.06
N TRP A 344 44.86 -10.97 -19.33
CA TRP A 344 44.24 -9.79 -19.87
C TRP A 344 43.89 -10.02 -21.34
N PHE A 345 42.65 -9.73 -21.76
CA PHE A 345 42.30 -9.47 -23.16
C PHE A 345 41.54 -8.15 -23.28
N PRO A 346 41.79 -7.37 -24.37
CA PRO A 346 41.27 -6.02 -24.53
C PRO A 346 39.81 -6.00 -25.00
N GLY A 347 39.13 -4.88 -24.69
CA GLY A 347 37.70 -4.70 -24.82
C GLY A 347 37.16 -4.76 -26.24
N GLU A 348 36.04 -5.42 -26.36
CA GLU A 348 35.04 -5.17 -27.39
C GLU A 348 33.78 -4.65 -26.69
N HIS A 349 33.32 -3.49 -27.12
CA HIS A 349 31.98 -2.94 -26.76
C HIS A 349 30.90 -3.87 -27.29
N ARG A 350 30.43 -4.79 -26.46
CA ARG A 350 29.26 -5.59 -26.75
C ARG A 350 28.07 -4.80 -26.22
N THR A 351 27.25 -4.28 -27.12
CA THR A 351 25.87 -3.87 -26.81
C THR A 351 25.17 -5.05 -26.17
N VAL A 352 24.91 -4.94 -24.85
CA VAL A 352 24.12 -5.92 -24.13
C VAL A 352 22.68 -5.77 -24.61
N ALA A 353 22.25 -6.70 -25.45
CA ALA A 353 20.84 -6.94 -25.65
C ALA A 353 20.26 -7.32 -24.29
N THR A 354 19.34 -6.55 -23.78
CA THR A 354 18.58 -6.87 -22.58
C THR A 354 17.78 -8.14 -22.90
N GLU A 355 18.27 -9.29 -22.49
CA GLU A 355 17.50 -10.53 -22.51
C GLU A 355 16.28 -10.30 -21.61
N ALA A 356 15.10 -10.52 -22.17
CA ALA A 356 13.83 -10.42 -21.42
C ALA A 356 13.88 -11.37 -20.22
N VAL A 357 13.63 -10.84 -19.02
CA VAL A 357 13.54 -11.62 -17.79
C VAL A 357 12.53 -12.75 -17.99
N PRO A 358 12.84 -14.02 -17.68
CA PRO A 358 11.89 -15.12 -17.82
C PRO A 358 10.57 -14.81 -17.10
N ALA A 359 9.43 -15.05 -17.73
CA ALA A 359 8.09 -14.72 -17.22
C ALA A 359 7.85 -15.23 -15.77
N ASN A 360 8.43 -16.37 -15.42
CA ASN A 360 8.39 -16.95 -14.07
C ASN A 360 9.08 -16.06 -12.99
N LEU A 361 10.17 -15.38 -13.31
CA LEU A 361 10.89 -14.54 -12.35
C LEU A 361 10.14 -13.26 -12.03
N ASN A 362 9.51 -12.68 -13.04
CA ASN A 362 8.68 -11.47 -12.84
C ASN A 362 7.45 -11.78 -11.97
N ASP A 363 6.83 -12.95 -12.13
CA ASP A 363 5.70 -13.40 -11.30
C ASP A 363 6.10 -13.58 -9.82
N GLU A 364 7.27 -14.16 -9.55
CA GLU A 364 7.80 -14.31 -8.19
C GLU A 364 8.13 -12.95 -7.56
N PHE A 365 8.67 -12.01 -8.33
CA PHE A 365 8.90 -10.64 -7.91
C PHE A 365 7.60 -9.91 -7.58
N LEU A 366 6.60 -9.94 -8.47
CA LEU A 366 5.30 -9.31 -8.26
C LEU A 366 4.57 -9.87 -7.03
N LYS A 367 4.68 -11.18 -6.79
CA LYS A 367 4.16 -11.80 -5.57
C LYS A 367 4.86 -11.28 -4.32
N ALA A 368 6.18 -11.12 -4.36
CA ALA A 368 6.93 -10.56 -3.25
C ALA A 368 6.57 -9.09 -3.00
N ASP A 369 6.41 -8.28 -4.05
CA ASP A 369 5.99 -6.89 -3.92
C ASP A 369 4.56 -6.78 -3.34
N ALA A 370 3.63 -7.62 -3.78
CA ALA A 370 2.28 -7.68 -3.21
C ALA A 370 2.29 -8.04 -1.70
N LEU A 371 3.17 -8.95 -1.28
CA LEU A 371 3.37 -9.25 0.15
C LEU A 371 3.91 -8.03 0.91
N LEU A 372 4.82 -7.25 0.31
CA LEU A 372 5.37 -6.04 0.91
C LEU A 372 4.36 -4.87 0.97
N GLN A 373 3.26 -4.89 0.21
CA GLN A 373 2.15 -3.96 0.39
C GLN A 373 1.39 -4.22 1.69
N ARG A 374 1.40 -5.47 2.18
CA ARG A 374 0.80 -5.91 3.44
C ARG A 374 1.89 -6.31 4.45
N TYR A 375 2.91 -5.44 4.58
CA TYR A 375 4.00 -5.62 5.55
C TYR A 375 3.56 -5.53 7.01
N ASP A 376 2.33 -5.08 7.25
CA ASP A 376 1.66 -5.10 8.55
C ASP A 376 1.44 -6.52 9.09
N ILE A 377 1.45 -7.53 8.22
CA ILE A 377 1.46 -8.95 8.56
C ILE A 377 2.92 -9.44 8.50
N ARG A 378 3.51 -9.74 9.64
CA ARG A 378 4.94 -10.07 9.77
C ARG A 378 5.41 -11.18 8.81
N LYS A 379 4.60 -12.23 8.67
CA LYS A 379 4.91 -13.36 7.77
C LYS A 379 5.11 -12.91 6.33
N ASN A 380 4.40 -11.90 5.88
CA ASN A 380 4.51 -11.40 4.50
C ASN A 380 5.91 -10.83 4.20
N VAL A 381 6.55 -10.19 5.17
CA VAL A 381 7.91 -9.63 4.99
C VAL A 381 8.92 -10.76 4.84
N THR A 382 8.83 -11.79 5.70
CA THR A 382 9.72 -12.97 5.64
C THR A 382 9.54 -13.74 4.32
N ASP A 383 8.28 -14.02 3.94
CA ASP A 383 7.96 -14.71 2.68
C ASP A 383 8.45 -13.90 1.46
N ALA A 384 8.35 -12.58 1.50
CA ALA A 384 8.85 -11.70 0.43
C ALA A 384 10.39 -11.74 0.33
N ILE A 385 11.12 -11.73 1.45
CA ILE A 385 12.58 -11.90 1.46
C ILE A 385 12.99 -13.20 0.78
N ASP A 386 12.32 -14.31 1.13
CA ASP A 386 12.64 -15.62 0.55
C ASP A 386 12.37 -15.67 -0.95
N LEU A 387 11.23 -15.11 -1.41
CA LEU A 387 10.90 -15.02 -2.83
C LEU A 387 11.90 -14.15 -3.59
N LEU A 388 12.27 -12.97 -3.06
CA LEU A 388 13.22 -12.07 -3.71
C LEU A 388 14.62 -12.68 -3.79
N LYS A 389 15.07 -13.38 -2.74
CA LYS A 389 16.34 -14.14 -2.78
C LYS A 389 16.32 -15.22 -3.85
N LYS A 390 15.19 -15.95 -3.98
CA LYS A 390 15.02 -16.99 -5.00
C LYS A 390 15.07 -16.41 -6.41
N VAL A 391 14.41 -15.26 -6.64
CA VAL A 391 14.48 -14.52 -7.91
C VAL A 391 15.92 -14.13 -8.22
N LEU A 392 16.65 -13.57 -7.25
CA LEU A 392 18.02 -13.08 -7.44
C LEU A 392 19.07 -14.19 -7.57
N VAL A 393 18.77 -15.41 -7.13
CA VAL A 393 19.60 -16.60 -7.43
C VAL A 393 19.50 -16.95 -8.92
N GLN A 394 18.34 -16.78 -9.54
CA GLN A 394 18.10 -17.09 -10.95
C GLN A 394 18.56 -15.94 -11.86
N ASP A 395 18.30 -14.69 -11.46
CA ASP A 395 18.76 -13.49 -12.17
C ASP A 395 19.34 -12.45 -11.17
N PRO A 396 20.64 -12.48 -10.93
CA PRO A 396 21.33 -11.50 -10.07
C PRO A 396 21.28 -10.05 -10.59
N SER A 397 20.94 -9.85 -11.87
CA SER A 397 20.88 -8.54 -12.52
C SER A 397 19.49 -7.91 -12.48
N PHE A 398 18.50 -8.55 -11.86
CA PHE A 398 17.14 -8.02 -11.76
C PHE A 398 17.07 -6.86 -10.76
N ALA A 399 17.21 -5.63 -11.26
CA ALA A 399 17.31 -4.41 -10.46
C ALA A 399 16.11 -4.19 -9.53
N LEU A 400 14.87 -4.43 -10.01
CA LEU A 400 13.65 -4.30 -9.19
C LEU A 400 13.62 -5.29 -8.03
N ALA A 401 14.09 -6.53 -8.23
CA ALA A 401 14.17 -7.52 -7.16
C ALA A 401 15.21 -7.12 -6.10
N GLN A 402 16.35 -6.52 -6.50
CA GLN A 402 17.33 -5.94 -5.57
C GLN A 402 16.71 -4.78 -4.76
N ALA A 403 15.96 -3.88 -5.42
CA ALA A 403 15.25 -2.78 -4.74
C ALA A 403 14.20 -3.29 -3.75
N GLY A 404 13.40 -4.29 -4.18
CA GLY A 404 12.43 -4.96 -3.32
C GLY A 404 13.06 -5.64 -2.11
N LEU A 405 14.21 -6.30 -2.29
CA LEU A 405 14.96 -6.94 -1.20
C LEU A 405 15.49 -5.90 -0.20
N GLY A 406 15.98 -4.75 -0.68
CA GLY A 406 16.36 -3.63 0.18
C GLY A 406 15.21 -3.12 1.03
N ARG A 407 14.01 -2.95 0.42
CA ARG A 407 12.78 -2.58 1.12
C ARG A 407 12.38 -3.64 2.16
N ALA A 408 12.45 -4.91 1.80
CA ALA A 408 12.07 -6.01 2.69
C ALA A 408 12.96 -6.11 3.92
N TYR A 409 14.30 -6.00 3.76
CA TYR A 409 15.24 -5.96 4.88
C TYR A 409 15.02 -4.75 5.80
N PHE A 410 14.73 -3.58 5.22
CA PHE A 410 14.39 -2.39 6.01
C PHE A 410 13.12 -2.61 6.85
N LEU A 411 12.07 -3.20 6.27
CA LEU A 411 10.84 -3.51 6.97
C LEU A 411 11.06 -4.55 8.07
N GLU A 412 11.85 -5.60 7.82
CA GLU A 412 12.22 -6.60 8.82
C GLU A 412 13.01 -5.97 9.99
N TYR A 413 13.96 -5.07 9.69
CA TYR A 413 14.69 -4.33 10.72
C TYR A 413 13.76 -3.49 11.60
N ARG A 414 12.75 -2.86 11.04
CA ARG A 414 11.79 -2.04 11.82
C ARG A 414 11.10 -2.87 12.92
N VAL A 415 10.89 -4.14 12.67
CA VAL A 415 10.22 -5.07 13.59
C VAL A 415 11.21 -5.72 14.55
N THR A 416 12.32 -6.26 14.03
CA THR A 416 13.22 -7.14 14.77
C THR A 416 14.38 -6.41 15.44
N ARG A 417 14.77 -5.25 14.89
CA ARG A 417 16.00 -4.52 15.27
C ARG A 417 17.26 -5.37 15.16
N ALA A 418 17.22 -6.44 14.35
CA ALA A 418 18.35 -7.36 14.22
C ALA A 418 19.56 -6.65 13.58
N ALA A 419 20.74 -6.87 14.17
CA ALA A 419 21.98 -6.29 13.69
C ALA A 419 22.28 -6.71 12.25
N GLY A 420 22.82 -5.78 11.44
CA GLY A 420 23.23 -6.02 10.06
C GLY A 420 22.12 -5.86 9.02
N LEU A 421 20.82 -5.92 9.38
CA LEU A 421 19.72 -5.80 8.41
C LEU A 421 19.68 -4.44 7.70
N LEU A 422 20.03 -3.34 8.38
CA LEU A 422 20.14 -2.02 7.73
C LEU A 422 21.27 -1.97 6.70
N ASP A 423 22.39 -2.61 6.99
CA ASP A 423 23.53 -2.70 6.07
C ASP A 423 23.15 -3.56 4.86
N GLU A 424 22.46 -4.67 5.07
CA GLU A 424 21.92 -5.51 3.99
C GLU A 424 20.90 -4.76 3.14
N ALA A 425 19.99 -4.00 3.76
CA ALA A 425 19.02 -3.16 3.06
C ALA A 425 19.72 -2.11 2.18
N ARG A 426 20.69 -1.39 2.74
CA ARG A 426 21.51 -0.39 2.02
C ARG A 426 22.30 -1.02 0.88
N ALA A 427 22.92 -2.17 1.12
CA ALA A 427 23.69 -2.88 0.11
C ALA A 427 22.80 -3.35 -1.06
N ALA A 428 21.59 -3.85 -0.80
CA ALA A 428 20.65 -4.26 -1.82
C ALA A 428 20.15 -3.04 -2.64
N CYS A 429 19.82 -1.92 -1.99
CA CYS A 429 19.46 -0.68 -2.69
C CYS A 429 20.60 -0.16 -3.57
N ASN A 430 21.83 -0.16 -3.09
CA ASN A 430 22.99 0.27 -3.88
C ASN A 430 23.25 -0.65 -5.08
N ARG A 431 23.03 -1.97 -4.95
CA ARG A 431 23.09 -2.89 -6.08
C ARG A 431 21.99 -2.60 -7.11
N ALA A 432 20.76 -2.31 -6.65
CA ALA A 432 19.68 -1.92 -7.53
C ALA A 432 20.01 -0.66 -8.34
N ILE A 433 20.57 0.36 -7.69
CA ILE A 433 21.01 1.62 -8.34
C ILE A 433 22.13 1.37 -9.33
N ALA A 434 23.07 0.49 -9.02
CA ALA A 434 24.18 0.15 -9.92
C ALA A 434 23.69 -0.60 -11.18
N LEU A 435 22.61 -1.38 -11.06
CA LEU A 435 21.99 -2.10 -12.16
C LEU A 435 21.07 -1.17 -12.98
N ASP A 436 20.26 -0.36 -12.30
CA ASP A 436 19.36 0.63 -12.93
C ASP A 436 19.21 1.87 -12.04
N GLY A 437 19.95 2.91 -12.34
CA GLY A 437 19.92 4.18 -11.60
C GLY A 437 18.67 5.03 -11.84
N SER A 438 17.76 4.61 -12.73
CA SER A 438 16.50 5.30 -13.00
C SER A 438 15.36 4.86 -12.08
N LEU A 439 15.54 3.82 -11.26
CA LEU A 439 14.55 3.35 -10.32
C LEU A 439 14.40 4.31 -9.12
N ALA A 440 13.20 4.80 -8.84
CA ALA A 440 12.93 5.65 -7.68
C ALA A 440 12.92 4.86 -6.36
N GLN A 441 12.51 3.58 -6.40
CA GLN A 441 12.27 2.74 -5.23
C GLN A 441 13.49 2.55 -4.31
N PRO A 442 14.74 2.28 -4.79
CA PRO A 442 15.87 2.13 -3.91
C PRO A 442 16.23 3.44 -3.19
N TYR A 443 16.12 4.60 -3.86
CA TYR A 443 16.32 5.92 -3.23
C TYR A 443 15.29 6.21 -2.14
N THR A 444 14.02 5.79 -2.35
CA THR A 444 12.96 5.88 -1.34
C THR A 444 13.31 5.08 -0.08
N THR A 445 13.86 3.88 -0.24
CA THR A 445 14.28 3.03 0.88
C THR A 445 15.51 3.61 1.59
N LEU A 446 16.49 4.10 0.84
CA LEU A 446 17.68 4.77 1.40
C LEU A 446 17.30 6.01 2.22
N ALA A 447 16.39 6.84 1.72
CA ALA A 447 15.89 8.00 2.45
C ALA A 447 15.32 7.63 3.83
N ARG A 448 14.57 6.53 3.93
CA ARG A 448 14.04 6.03 5.21
C ARG A 448 15.12 5.48 6.12
N ILE A 449 16.12 4.77 5.57
CA ILE A 449 17.26 4.27 6.34
C ILE A 449 18.04 5.45 6.93
N ASP A 450 18.29 6.48 6.14
CA ASP A 450 19.07 7.65 6.57
C ASP A 450 18.29 8.53 7.55
N ALA A 451 16.98 8.69 7.38
CA ALA A 451 16.11 9.34 8.37
C ALA A 451 16.18 8.64 9.73
N MET A 452 16.09 7.31 9.73
CA MET A 452 16.16 6.49 10.95
C MET A 452 17.53 6.54 11.62
N ALA A 453 18.61 6.67 10.84
CA ALA A 453 19.98 6.81 11.34
C ALA A 453 20.32 8.25 11.80
N GLY A 454 19.38 9.20 11.69
CA GLY A 454 19.62 10.62 12.00
C GLY A 454 20.36 11.40 10.93
N HIS A 455 20.68 10.78 9.78
CA HIS A 455 21.33 11.42 8.64
C HIS A 455 20.31 12.16 7.77
N THR A 456 19.57 13.08 8.36
CA THR A 456 18.36 13.67 7.74
C THR A 456 18.64 14.45 6.46
N ASP A 457 19.81 15.08 6.33
CA ASP A 457 20.20 15.81 5.12
C ASP A 457 20.42 14.84 3.93
N LEU A 458 21.06 13.70 4.18
CA LEU A 458 21.24 12.67 3.18
C LEU A 458 19.91 12.03 2.81
N GLY A 459 19.09 11.70 3.80
CA GLY A 459 17.74 11.18 3.59
C GLY A 459 16.88 12.11 2.74
N MET A 460 16.99 13.44 2.94
CA MET A 460 16.29 14.43 2.10
C MET A 460 16.80 14.45 0.66
N GLN A 461 18.11 14.34 0.43
CA GLN A 461 18.68 14.26 -0.91
C GLN A 461 18.17 13.01 -1.66
N GLU A 462 18.13 11.87 -0.97
CA GLU A 462 17.62 10.61 -1.53
C GLU A 462 16.12 10.68 -1.82
N ALA A 463 15.28 11.20 -0.91
CA ALA A 463 13.87 11.40 -1.14
C ALA A 463 13.59 12.33 -2.34
N GLN A 464 14.33 13.44 -2.44
CA GLN A 464 14.24 14.34 -3.59
C GLN A 464 14.74 13.68 -4.90
N LYS A 465 15.75 12.82 -4.83
CA LYS A 465 16.17 12.05 -6.00
C LYS A 465 15.09 11.09 -6.47
N ALA A 466 14.43 10.38 -5.53
CA ALA A 466 13.29 9.53 -5.82
C ALA A 466 12.16 10.32 -6.50
N LEU A 467 11.80 11.50 -5.98
CA LEU A 467 10.77 12.36 -6.53
C LEU A 467 11.14 12.99 -7.89
N ARG A 468 12.44 13.20 -8.18
CA ARG A 468 12.87 13.61 -9.53
C ARG A 468 12.73 12.49 -10.54
N LEU A 469 12.93 11.24 -10.14
CA LEU A 469 12.79 10.05 -10.99
C LEU A 469 11.30 9.68 -11.18
N ASP A 470 10.51 9.77 -10.11
CA ASP A 470 9.06 9.57 -10.14
C ASP A 470 8.34 10.63 -9.30
N PRO A 471 7.91 11.74 -9.91
CA PRO A 471 7.19 12.82 -9.22
C PRO A 471 5.81 12.41 -8.66
N ARG A 472 5.28 11.25 -9.07
CA ARG A 472 3.98 10.72 -8.61
C ARG A 472 4.13 9.55 -7.63
N SER A 473 5.31 9.27 -7.14
CA SER A 473 5.56 8.22 -6.17
C SER A 473 5.00 8.58 -4.79
N ALA A 474 3.88 7.99 -4.39
CA ALA A 474 3.34 8.11 -3.04
C ALA A 474 4.36 7.63 -1.98
N GLU A 475 5.11 6.56 -2.30
CA GLU A 475 6.15 6.03 -1.41
C GLU A 475 7.31 7.01 -1.20
N ALA A 476 7.68 7.78 -2.23
CA ALA A 476 8.73 8.80 -2.11
C ALA A 476 8.27 10.00 -1.26
N TYR A 477 7.01 10.44 -1.39
CA TYR A 477 6.42 11.43 -0.48
C TYR A 477 6.34 10.90 0.95
N GLY A 478 5.98 9.63 1.13
CA GLY A 478 6.00 8.99 2.45
C GLY A 478 7.40 8.94 3.07
N ALA A 479 8.45 8.65 2.27
CA ALA A 479 9.83 8.72 2.74
C ALA A 479 10.26 10.15 3.07
N GLN A 480 9.88 11.14 2.25
CA GLN A 480 10.12 12.56 2.54
C GLN A 480 9.46 12.99 3.86
N ALA A 481 8.25 12.50 4.13
CA ALA A 481 7.56 12.75 5.39
C ALA A 481 8.33 12.17 6.59
N GLU A 482 8.84 10.94 6.48
CA GLU A 482 9.64 10.32 7.54
C GLU A 482 10.97 11.10 7.78
N VAL A 483 11.54 11.71 6.74
CA VAL A 483 12.71 12.60 6.89
C VAL A 483 12.33 13.91 7.59
N PHE A 484 11.21 14.54 7.22
CA PHE A 484 10.72 15.74 7.90
C PHE A 484 10.43 15.49 9.38
N ASP A 485 9.82 14.35 9.70
CA ASP A 485 9.57 13.93 11.08
C ASP A 485 10.87 13.79 11.87
N ALA A 486 11.88 13.13 11.30
CA ALA A 486 13.22 13.01 11.90
C ALA A 486 13.93 14.38 12.09
N GLN A 487 13.52 15.40 11.34
CA GLN A 487 13.98 16.79 11.50
C GLN A 487 13.14 17.58 12.53
N GLY A 488 12.13 16.98 13.14
CA GLY A 488 11.18 17.68 14.03
C GLY A 488 10.19 18.60 13.29
N ARG A 489 9.99 18.43 11.98
CA ARG A 489 9.14 19.25 11.12
C ARG A 489 7.79 18.55 10.88
N GLY A 490 7.02 18.40 11.94
CA GLY A 490 5.78 17.61 11.91
C GLY A 490 4.72 18.11 10.90
N ASP A 491 4.56 19.42 10.74
CA ASP A 491 3.60 20.00 9.78
C ASP A 491 4.01 19.70 8.32
N ASP A 492 5.31 19.77 8.00
CA ASP A 492 5.83 19.41 6.68
C ASP A 492 5.67 17.90 6.42
N ALA A 493 5.89 17.08 7.46
CA ALA A 493 5.67 15.63 7.39
C ALA A 493 4.20 15.31 7.08
N ALA A 494 3.26 15.92 7.80
CA ALA A 494 1.83 15.75 7.55
C ALA A 494 1.43 16.18 6.13
N ALA A 495 1.96 17.32 5.65
CA ALA A 495 1.70 17.81 4.29
C ALA A 495 2.25 16.85 3.21
N ALA A 496 3.42 16.24 3.43
CA ALA A 496 3.97 15.25 2.52
C ALA A 496 3.14 13.95 2.51
N VAL A 497 2.66 13.47 3.67
CA VAL A 497 1.75 12.32 3.73
C VAL A 497 0.43 12.62 3.05
N GLN A 498 -0.10 13.85 3.18
CA GLN A 498 -1.33 14.22 2.47
C GLN A 498 -1.16 14.07 0.95
N LYS A 499 -0.01 14.46 0.39
CA LYS A 499 0.30 14.19 -1.04
C LYS A 499 0.35 12.71 -1.36
N ALA A 500 0.89 11.87 -0.45
CA ALA A 500 0.87 10.43 -0.65
C ALA A 500 -0.56 9.85 -0.64
N ILE A 501 -1.44 10.36 0.25
CA ILE A 501 -2.88 10.02 0.26
C ILE A 501 -3.55 10.42 -1.05
N ASP A 502 -3.29 11.64 -1.54
CA ASP A 502 -3.89 12.15 -2.79
C ASP A 502 -3.48 11.31 -4.00
N LEU A 503 -2.26 10.79 -4.00
CA LEU A 503 -1.73 9.93 -5.07
C LEU A 503 -2.19 8.47 -4.93
N GLN A 504 -2.36 7.96 -3.71
CA GLN A 504 -2.72 6.56 -3.44
C GLN A 504 -3.71 6.48 -2.25
N PRO A 505 -4.98 6.86 -2.45
CA PRO A 505 -5.96 6.98 -1.38
C PRO A 505 -6.38 5.63 -0.75
N ASP A 506 -6.25 4.54 -1.49
CA ASP A 506 -6.67 3.20 -1.06
C ASP A 506 -5.54 2.38 -0.42
N TYR A 507 -4.44 3.03 -0.03
CA TYR A 507 -3.35 2.36 0.67
C TYR A 507 -3.37 2.72 2.15
N TRP A 508 -3.64 1.74 3.00
CA TRP A 508 -3.86 1.85 4.45
C TRP A 508 -2.73 2.58 5.21
N ARG A 509 -1.50 2.47 4.70
CA ARG A 509 -0.32 3.05 5.34
C ARG A 509 -0.39 4.57 5.46
N TRP A 510 -0.91 5.27 4.46
CA TRP A 510 -0.87 6.72 4.45
C TRP A 510 -1.77 7.34 5.51
N PRO A 511 -3.06 6.99 5.63
CA PRO A 511 -3.86 7.48 6.75
C PRO A 511 -3.33 6.99 8.10
N LEU A 512 -2.72 5.78 8.21
CA LEU A 512 -2.05 5.36 9.43
C LEU A 512 -0.88 6.31 9.79
N LEU A 513 -0.02 6.64 8.84
CA LEU A 513 1.14 7.52 9.06
C LEU A 513 0.72 8.94 9.42
N LEU A 514 -0.31 9.49 8.76
CA LEU A 514 -0.88 10.80 9.10
C LEU A 514 -1.46 10.78 10.52
N GLY A 515 -2.18 9.72 10.88
CA GLY A 515 -2.70 9.53 12.23
C GLY A 515 -1.59 9.44 13.29
N ASN A 516 -0.43 8.87 12.95
CA ASN A 516 0.72 8.85 13.86
C ASN A 516 1.26 10.26 14.13
N TYR A 517 1.33 11.13 13.11
CA TYR A 517 1.74 12.52 13.28
C TYR A 517 0.71 13.34 14.07
N ASP A 518 -0.59 13.14 13.78
CA ASP A 518 -1.66 13.76 14.58
C ASP A 518 -1.61 13.30 16.03
N TYR A 519 -1.36 12.01 16.28
CA TYR A 519 -1.20 11.46 17.63
C TYR A 519 -0.01 12.08 18.37
N ALA A 520 1.15 12.15 17.72
CA ALA A 520 2.35 12.77 18.27
C ALA A 520 2.16 14.28 18.56
N ALA A 521 1.34 14.95 17.75
CA ALA A 521 0.96 16.35 17.95
C ALA A 521 -0.15 16.54 19.01
N GLY A 522 -0.63 15.49 19.67
CA GLY A 522 -1.72 15.51 20.64
C GLY A 522 -3.12 15.74 20.04
N LYS A 523 -3.27 15.73 18.72
CA LYS A 523 -4.54 15.86 17.98
C LYS A 523 -5.30 14.54 17.97
N LEU A 524 -5.71 14.03 19.15
CA LEU A 524 -6.22 12.66 19.31
C LEU A 524 -7.47 12.36 18.47
N GLN A 525 -8.37 13.33 18.27
CA GLN A 525 -9.59 13.14 17.44
C GLN A 525 -9.24 13.00 15.95
N ASP A 526 -8.27 13.80 15.47
CA ASP A 526 -7.79 13.74 14.09
C ASP A 526 -7.07 12.39 13.88
N ALA A 527 -6.19 12.00 14.81
CA ALA A 527 -5.53 10.70 14.79
C ALA A 527 -6.53 9.53 14.72
N ALA A 528 -7.56 9.52 15.59
CA ALA A 528 -8.61 8.52 15.56
C ALA A 528 -9.35 8.48 14.21
N THR A 529 -9.60 9.64 13.62
CA THR A 529 -10.24 9.76 12.30
C THR A 529 -9.39 9.15 11.21
N GLN A 530 -8.07 9.43 11.22
CA GLN A 530 -7.15 8.85 10.23
C GLN A 530 -6.98 7.34 10.42
N TYR A 531 -6.87 6.85 11.66
CA TYR A 531 -6.79 5.40 11.93
C TYR A 531 -8.05 4.66 11.51
N ARG A 532 -9.26 5.24 11.66
CA ARG A 532 -10.50 4.65 11.15
C ARG A 532 -10.53 4.61 9.61
N LYS A 533 -9.93 5.58 8.91
CA LYS A 533 -9.72 5.50 7.45
C LYS A 533 -8.80 4.35 7.09
N ALA A 534 -7.70 4.16 7.84
CA ALA A 534 -6.81 3.02 7.65
C ALA A 534 -7.52 1.69 7.92
N GLU A 535 -8.37 1.60 8.96
CA GLU A 535 -9.17 0.42 9.28
C GLU A 535 -10.18 0.09 8.16
N ALA A 536 -10.81 1.11 7.56
CA ALA A 536 -11.73 0.90 6.45
C ALA A 536 -11.04 0.28 5.21
N ILE A 537 -9.73 0.53 5.03
CA ILE A 537 -8.94 -0.03 3.93
C ILE A 537 -8.37 -1.41 4.31
N ALA A 538 -7.87 -1.56 5.54
CA ALA A 538 -7.23 -2.79 6.04
C ALA A 538 -7.80 -3.17 7.43
N PRO A 539 -9.04 -3.70 7.50
CA PRO A 539 -9.70 -4.03 8.77
C PRO A 539 -9.00 -5.19 9.52
N ASP A 540 -8.23 -5.99 8.80
CA ASP A 540 -7.43 -7.13 9.28
C ASP A 540 -5.97 -6.75 9.59
N SER A 541 -5.65 -5.46 9.74
CA SER A 541 -4.30 -5.00 10.05
C SER A 541 -4.06 -4.93 11.57
N PRO A 542 -3.13 -5.74 12.12
CA PRO A 542 -2.83 -5.73 13.56
C PRO A 542 -2.35 -4.36 14.05
N ILE A 543 -1.55 -3.64 13.22
CA ILE A 543 -0.99 -2.34 13.59
C ILE A 543 -2.05 -1.23 13.58
N VAL A 544 -3.03 -1.31 12.69
CA VAL A 544 -4.16 -0.36 12.67
C VAL A 544 -5.01 -0.54 13.93
N GLN A 545 -5.32 -1.80 14.30
CA GLN A 545 -6.05 -2.11 15.52
C GLN A 545 -5.27 -1.68 16.78
N LEU A 546 -3.95 -1.88 16.82
CA LEU A 546 -3.10 -1.40 17.88
C LEU A 546 -3.20 0.13 18.05
N ASN A 547 -3.09 0.89 16.95
CA ASN A 547 -3.11 2.34 17.00
C ASN A 547 -4.49 2.92 17.36
N LEU A 548 -5.58 2.27 16.92
CA LEU A 548 -6.93 2.59 17.39
C LEU A 548 -7.05 2.35 18.91
N GLY A 549 -6.51 1.25 19.40
CA GLY A 549 -6.48 0.98 20.82
C GLY A 549 -5.67 1.99 21.62
N LEU A 550 -4.51 2.40 21.10
CA LEU A 550 -3.65 3.41 21.73
C LEU A 550 -4.36 4.79 21.81
N VAL A 551 -4.95 5.24 20.70
CA VAL A 551 -5.64 6.54 20.72
C VAL A 551 -6.89 6.51 21.60
N ALA A 552 -7.64 5.40 21.62
CA ALA A 552 -8.79 5.22 22.50
C ALA A 552 -8.38 5.21 23.98
N LEU A 553 -7.24 4.58 24.35
CA LEU A 553 -6.66 4.65 25.68
C LEU A 553 -6.33 6.08 26.08
N GLN A 554 -5.67 6.84 25.20
CA GLN A 554 -5.35 8.24 25.49
C GLN A 554 -6.60 9.14 25.61
N MET A 555 -7.68 8.78 24.92
CA MET A 555 -8.99 9.44 25.05
C MET A 555 -9.80 8.94 26.25
N GLN A 556 -9.23 8.06 27.09
CA GLN A 556 -9.88 7.40 28.23
C GLN A 556 -11.11 6.55 27.86
N ASN A 557 -11.23 6.16 26.58
CA ASN A 557 -12.26 5.24 26.15
C ASN A 557 -11.79 3.78 26.30
N TYR A 558 -11.71 3.32 27.54
CA TYR A 558 -11.12 2.03 27.88
C TYR A 558 -11.83 0.82 27.25
N ALA A 559 -13.15 0.92 27.01
CA ALA A 559 -13.92 -0.15 26.38
C ALA A 559 -13.56 -0.30 24.88
N GLU A 560 -13.46 0.82 24.16
CA GLU A 560 -13.01 0.82 22.77
C GLU A 560 -11.55 0.41 22.66
N ALA A 561 -10.69 0.90 23.56
CA ALA A 561 -9.27 0.54 23.62
C ALA A 561 -9.10 -0.98 23.80
N GLN A 562 -9.80 -1.57 24.77
CA GLN A 562 -9.79 -3.02 25.01
C GLN A 562 -10.21 -3.77 23.74
N THR A 563 -11.31 -3.38 23.11
CA THR A 563 -11.85 -4.05 21.91
C THR A 563 -10.83 -4.09 20.78
N HIS A 564 -10.18 -2.96 20.48
CA HIS A 564 -9.21 -2.87 19.39
C HIS A 564 -7.91 -3.61 19.74
N LEU A 565 -7.44 -3.52 20.98
CA LEU A 565 -6.22 -4.22 21.41
C LEU A 565 -6.39 -5.74 21.45
N GLU A 566 -7.55 -6.24 21.89
CA GLU A 566 -7.89 -7.66 21.82
C GLU A 566 -7.91 -8.17 20.40
N LYS A 567 -8.49 -7.42 19.45
CA LYS A 567 -8.39 -7.73 18.03
C LYS A 567 -6.94 -7.76 17.53
N SER A 568 -6.14 -6.76 17.90
CA SER A 568 -4.73 -6.70 17.52
C SER A 568 -3.95 -7.93 17.97
N VAL A 569 -4.06 -8.33 19.25
CA VAL A 569 -3.34 -9.51 19.77
C VAL A 569 -3.89 -10.84 19.25
N GLN A 570 -5.17 -10.88 18.87
CA GLN A 570 -5.77 -12.04 18.22
C GLN A 570 -5.25 -12.24 16.80
N MET A 571 -5.06 -11.15 16.05
CA MET A 571 -4.49 -11.18 14.69
C MET A 571 -3.01 -11.50 14.71
N GLU A 572 -2.24 -10.74 15.52
CA GLU A 572 -0.80 -10.92 15.67
C GLU A 572 -0.36 -10.53 17.08
N PRO A 573 0.05 -11.49 17.92
CA PRO A 573 0.58 -11.21 19.25
C PRO A 573 1.83 -10.33 19.18
N SER A 574 1.80 -9.17 19.86
CA SER A 574 2.96 -8.29 19.94
C SER A 574 3.19 -7.76 21.35
N PHE A 575 4.46 -7.50 21.66
CA PHE A 575 4.86 -6.89 22.94
C PHE A 575 4.08 -5.60 23.20
N LYS A 576 4.00 -4.71 22.21
CA LYS A 576 3.33 -3.41 22.35
C LYS A 576 1.83 -3.56 22.64
N ALA A 577 1.15 -4.45 21.90
CA ALA A 577 -0.29 -4.66 22.07
C ALA A 577 -0.63 -5.26 23.43
N TYR A 578 0.13 -6.26 23.90
CA TYR A 578 -0.08 -6.83 25.25
C TYR A 578 0.27 -5.82 26.35
N SER A 579 1.36 -5.05 26.21
CA SER A 579 1.70 -4.01 27.20
C SER A 579 0.61 -2.95 27.31
N THR A 580 0.10 -2.46 26.17
CA THR A 580 -0.98 -1.46 26.17
C THR A 580 -2.29 -2.04 26.70
N LEU A 581 -2.60 -3.31 26.39
CA LEU A 581 -3.79 -3.98 26.94
C LEU A 581 -3.68 -4.16 28.46
N SER A 582 -2.47 -4.41 28.98
CA SER A 582 -2.21 -4.41 30.44
C SER A 582 -2.50 -3.04 31.06
N GLU A 583 -2.08 -1.95 30.43
CA GLU A 583 -2.39 -0.58 30.87
C GLU A 583 -3.91 -0.33 30.91
N VAL A 584 -4.65 -0.76 29.87
CA VAL A 584 -6.11 -0.65 29.81
C VAL A 584 -6.77 -1.41 30.96
N PHE A 585 -6.35 -2.65 31.21
CA PHE A 585 -6.90 -3.44 32.33
C PHE A 585 -6.54 -2.82 33.69
N GLY A 586 -5.33 -2.29 33.86
CA GLY A 586 -4.94 -1.53 35.04
C GLY A 586 -5.84 -0.33 35.29
N ALA A 587 -6.11 0.48 34.22
CA ALA A 587 -7.00 1.61 34.28
C ALA A 587 -8.47 1.25 34.61
N GLN A 588 -8.90 0.05 34.22
CA GLN A 588 -10.22 -0.50 34.58
C GLN A 588 -10.25 -1.14 35.99
N GLY A 589 -9.14 -1.19 36.72
CA GLY A 589 -9.03 -1.86 38.00
C GLY A 589 -8.99 -3.40 37.91
N LYS A 590 -8.83 -3.97 36.71
CA LYS A 590 -8.74 -5.41 36.45
C LYS A 590 -7.29 -5.90 36.58
N TYR A 591 -6.73 -5.79 37.76
CA TYR A 591 -5.28 -5.98 37.99
C TYR A 591 -4.77 -7.39 37.67
N GLN A 592 -5.58 -8.44 37.84
CA GLN A 592 -5.17 -9.80 37.48
C GLN A 592 -5.05 -9.98 35.95
N ASP A 593 -5.99 -9.39 35.20
CA ASP A 593 -5.94 -9.41 33.75
C ASP A 593 -4.72 -8.59 33.25
N ALA A 594 -4.42 -7.46 33.91
CA ALA A 594 -3.24 -6.65 33.62
C ALA A 594 -1.93 -7.46 33.83
N ILE A 595 -1.82 -8.19 34.92
CA ILE A 595 -0.68 -9.08 35.20
C ILE A 595 -0.56 -10.16 34.10
N GLU A 596 -1.66 -10.78 33.71
CA GLU A 596 -1.65 -11.80 32.66
C GLU A 596 -1.14 -11.22 31.31
N MET A 597 -1.61 -10.05 30.93
CA MET A 597 -1.14 -9.39 29.70
C MET A 597 0.33 -8.98 29.77
N SER A 598 0.78 -8.46 30.93
CA SER A 598 2.21 -8.15 31.16
C SER A 598 3.09 -9.40 31.09
N ARG A 599 2.62 -10.54 31.58
CA ARG A 599 3.33 -11.83 31.45
C ARG A 599 3.46 -12.23 29.98
N LYS A 600 2.38 -12.14 29.19
CA LYS A 600 2.41 -12.43 27.75
C LYS A 600 3.36 -11.49 27.01
N ALA A 601 3.36 -10.20 27.33
CA ALA A 601 4.30 -9.23 26.78
C ALA A 601 5.75 -9.60 27.08
N ARG A 602 6.08 -9.95 28.32
CA ARG A 602 7.40 -10.42 28.76
C ARG A 602 7.82 -11.70 28.02
N ASP A 603 6.91 -12.67 27.85
CA ASP A 603 7.21 -13.95 27.21
C ASP A 603 7.55 -13.79 25.73
N LEU A 604 7.00 -12.77 25.05
CA LEU A 604 7.39 -12.40 23.69
C LEU A 604 8.77 -11.75 23.61
N ASN A 605 9.23 -11.08 24.65
CA ASN A 605 10.54 -10.45 24.68
C ASN A 605 11.20 -10.54 26.08
N PRO A 606 11.65 -11.74 26.48
CA PRO A 606 12.13 -12.00 27.84
C PRO A 606 13.46 -11.32 28.18
N THR A 607 14.19 -10.82 27.18
CA THR A 607 15.45 -10.09 27.37
C THR A 607 15.26 -8.57 27.41
N ASN A 608 14.05 -8.08 27.23
CA ASN A 608 13.75 -6.65 27.28
C ASN A 608 13.50 -6.22 28.74
N TYR A 609 14.32 -5.31 29.26
CA TYR A 609 14.18 -4.78 30.61
C TYR A 609 12.84 -4.07 30.83
N VAL A 610 12.29 -3.39 29.85
CA VAL A 610 10.98 -2.71 29.93
C VAL A 610 9.84 -3.72 30.15
N ALA A 611 9.94 -4.91 29.51
CA ALA A 611 8.93 -5.96 29.68
C ALA A 611 8.85 -6.45 31.15
N TRP A 612 9.98 -6.55 31.79
CA TRP A 612 10.07 -6.91 33.22
C TRP A 612 9.66 -5.76 34.15
N GLY A 613 10.00 -4.50 33.78
CA GLY A 613 9.56 -3.31 34.49
C GLY A 613 8.03 -3.17 34.47
N ASN A 614 7.39 -3.31 33.31
CA ASN A 614 5.93 -3.28 33.15
C ASN A 614 5.24 -4.40 33.95
N LEU A 615 5.86 -5.61 34.03
CA LEU A 615 5.35 -6.69 34.85
C LEU A 615 5.45 -6.36 36.34
N GLY A 616 6.55 -5.72 36.76
CA GLY A 616 6.71 -5.21 38.11
C GLY A 616 5.64 -4.20 38.48
N ALA A 617 5.38 -3.23 37.60
CA ALA A 617 4.33 -2.23 37.76
C ALA A 617 2.92 -2.84 37.82
N ALA A 618 2.65 -3.91 37.05
CA ALA A 618 1.38 -4.61 37.13
C ALA A 618 1.19 -5.33 38.49
N TYR A 619 2.23 -5.96 39.00
CA TYR A 619 2.19 -6.65 40.33
C TYR A 619 2.02 -5.70 41.51
N ILE A 620 2.57 -4.48 41.44
CA ILE A 620 2.50 -3.52 42.56
C ILE A 620 1.06 -3.13 42.90
N ASN A 621 0.15 -3.21 41.93
CA ASN A 621 -1.28 -2.94 42.12
C ASN A 621 -2.02 -4.02 42.91
N VAL A 622 -1.36 -5.16 43.17
CA VAL A 622 -1.93 -6.27 43.96
C VAL A 622 -1.08 -6.50 45.23
N PRO A 623 -1.56 -6.11 46.43
CA PRO A 623 -0.75 -6.15 47.63
C PRO A 623 -0.17 -7.53 47.96
N SER A 624 -0.86 -8.63 47.62
CA SER A 624 -0.37 -9.99 47.81
C SER A 624 0.83 -10.33 46.92
N ASP A 625 1.04 -9.58 45.83
CA ASP A 625 2.02 -9.89 44.80
C ASP A 625 3.26 -8.98 44.87
N HIS A 626 3.41 -8.20 45.95
CA HIS A 626 4.53 -7.28 46.10
C HIS A 626 5.91 -7.99 46.03
N ALA A 627 6.02 -9.23 46.51
CA ALA A 627 7.26 -10.00 46.38
C ALA A 627 7.60 -10.28 44.89
N GLN A 628 6.59 -10.59 44.08
CA GLN A 628 6.74 -10.80 42.64
C GLN A 628 7.12 -9.50 41.92
N ALA A 629 6.58 -8.35 42.35
CA ALA A 629 6.97 -7.05 41.82
C ALA A 629 8.46 -6.78 42.02
N VAL A 630 8.97 -6.99 43.26
CA VAL A 630 10.39 -6.82 43.61
C VAL A 630 11.27 -7.77 42.78
N GLU A 631 10.85 -9.01 42.56
CA GLU A 631 11.59 -9.97 41.71
C GLU A 631 11.62 -9.51 40.23
N ALA A 632 10.50 -9.06 39.73
CA ALA A 632 10.40 -8.54 38.35
C ALA A 632 11.30 -7.31 38.15
N TYR A 633 11.30 -6.37 39.08
CA TYR A 633 12.19 -5.20 39.01
C TYR A 633 13.67 -5.59 39.14
N ARG A 634 14.04 -6.56 39.96
CA ARG A 634 15.43 -7.08 40.02
C ARG A 634 15.87 -7.63 38.65
N LYS A 635 14.97 -8.35 37.98
CA LYS A 635 15.28 -8.86 36.64
C LYS A 635 15.37 -7.75 35.60
N ALA A 636 14.50 -6.74 35.68
CA ALA A 636 14.58 -5.54 34.85
C ALA A 636 15.93 -4.82 35.03
N ILE A 637 16.37 -4.65 36.29
CA ILE A 637 17.68 -4.05 36.64
C ILE A 637 18.84 -4.86 36.04
N GLU A 638 18.85 -6.17 36.18
CA GLU A 638 19.87 -7.05 35.62
C GLU A 638 20.03 -6.79 34.09
N LEU A 639 18.93 -6.79 33.38
CA LEU A 639 18.91 -6.60 31.95
C LEU A 639 19.24 -5.15 31.55
N ALA A 640 18.74 -4.16 32.25
CA ALA A 640 19.02 -2.74 32.02
C ALA A 640 20.50 -2.40 32.29
N GLU A 641 21.14 -3.01 33.29
CA GLU A 641 22.58 -2.83 33.53
C GLU A 641 23.46 -3.43 32.43
N VAL A 642 22.97 -4.49 31.75
CA VAL A 642 23.65 -5.02 30.56
C VAL A 642 23.53 -4.01 29.42
N ALA A 643 22.31 -3.50 29.14
CA ALA A 643 22.07 -2.51 28.08
C ALA A 643 22.85 -1.21 28.32
N ARG A 644 22.98 -0.77 29.58
CA ARG A 644 23.73 0.45 29.96
C ARG A 644 25.23 0.37 29.61
N LYS A 645 25.81 -0.81 29.53
CA LYS A 645 27.22 -0.95 29.10
C LYS A 645 27.40 -0.60 27.63
N GLU A 646 26.38 -0.84 26.81
CA GLU A 646 26.39 -0.53 25.38
C GLU A 646 25.99 0.93 25.13
N THR A 647 25.01 1.44 25.89
CA THR A 647 24.47 2.80 25.75
C THR A 647 24.49 3.56 27.08
N PRO A 648 25.67 3.96 27.61
CA PRO A 648 25.81 4.52 28.94
C PRO A 648 25.15 5.89 29.15
N ASN A 649 24.84 6.61 28.08
CA ASN A 649 24.22 7.93 28.08
C ASN A 649 22.78 7.93 27.50
N ASP A 650 22.15 6.78 27.39
CA ASP A 650 20.74 6.69 27.02
C ASP A 650 19.89 7.19 28.20
N SER A 651 19.28 8.37 28.03
CA SER A 651 18.52 9.06 29.06
C SER A 651 17.27 8.29 29.50
N PHE A 652 16.59 7.63 28.56
CA PHE A 652 15.41 6.80 28.86
C PHE A 652 15.81 5.58 29.69
N LEU A 653 16.82 4.83 29.26
CA LEU A 653 17.35 3.69 29.99
C LEU A 653 17.77 4.08 31.41
N LEU A 654 18.45 5.22 31.58
CA LEU A 654 18.89 5.70 32.89
C LEU A 654 17.72 6.08 33.81
N ALA A 655 16.66 6.69 33.24
CA ALA A 655 15.45 7.02 34.00
C ALA A 655 14.73 5.75 34.47
N GLU A 656 14.49 4.79 33.58
CA GLU A 656 13.87 3.51 33.89
C GLU A 656 14.68 2.72 34.94
N LEU A 657 15.99 2.58 34.74
CA LEU A 657 16.87 1.89 35.70
C LEU A 657 16.87 2.57 37.06
N GLY A 658 16.86 3.90 37.09
CA GLY A 658 16.74 4.69 38.32
C GLY A 658 15.42 4.43 39.03
N SER A 659 14.29 4.38 38.31
CA SER A 659 12.98 4.03 38.86
C SER A 659 12.94 2.60 39.36
N TYR A 660 13.49 1.62 38.66
CA TYR A 660 13.53 0.22 39.14
C TYR A 660 14.33 0.08 40.44
N TYR A 661 15.46 0.80 40.58
CA TYR A 661 16.19 0.84 41.82
C TYR A 661 15.37 1.49 42.97
N ALA A 662 14.60 2.55 42.65
CA ALA A 662 13.70 3.17 43.62
C ALA A 662 12.65 2.16 44.13
N TYR A 663 12.00 1.42 43.21
CA TYR A 663 11.00 0.41 43.59
C TYR A 663 11.51 -0.74 44.47
N ILE A 664 12.80 -1.09 44.36
CA ILE A 664 13.41 -2.08 45.27
C ILE A 664 14.05 -1.44 46.51
N GLY A 665 13.89 -0.11 46.72
CA GLY A 665 14.36 0.61 47.89
C GLY A 665 15.84 1.00 47.87
N ASP A 666 16.54 0.90 46.74
CA ASP A 666 17.96 1.22 46.61
C ASP A 666 18.16 2.68 46.16
N ALA A 667 18.02 3.61 47.10
CA ALA A 667 18.16 5.03 46.85
C ALA A 667 19.57 5.45 46.42
N ASP A 668 20.60 4.75 46.87
CA ASP A 668 22.00 5.08 46.60
C ASP A 668 22.33 4.91 45.13
N ARG A 669 21.80 3.87 44.46
CA ARG A 669 21.95 3.64 43.04
C ARG A 669 20.93 4.41 42.20
N SER A 670 19.72 4.60 42.71
CA SER A 670 18.65 5.28 41.98
C SER A 670 18.95 6.76 41.73
N LEU A 671 19.23 7.54 42.80
CA LEU A 671 19.33 9.00 42.74
C LEU A 671 20.37 9.54 41.72
N PRO A 672 21.58 8.96 41.60
CA PRO A 672 22.53 9.38 40.58
C PRO A 672 22.03 9.16 39.18
N LEU A 673 21.36 8.04 38.89
CA LEU A 673 20.83 7.69 37.57
C LEU A 673 19.69 8.64 37.16
N LEU A 674 18.74 8.90 38.07
CA LEU A 674 17.63 9.82 37.81
C LEU A 674 18.15 11.25 37.48
N ARG A 675 19.16 11.73 38.25
CA ARG A 675 19.78 13.04 37.98
C ARG A 675 20.48 13.06 36.62
N GLN A 676 21.23 12.01 36.28
CA GLN A 676 21.90 11.90 35.01
C GLN A 676 20.90 11.90 33.85
N ALA A 677 19.82 11.12 33.95
CA ALA A 677 18.76 11.05 32.95
C ALA A 677 18.15 12.43 32.65
N VAL A 678 17.75 13.14 33.71
CA VAL A 678 17.18 14.50 33.60
C VAL A 678 18.19 15.50 33.04
N THR A 679 19.48 15.35 33.34
CA THR A 679 20.53 16.21 32.80
C THR A 679 20.75 16.01 31.31
N LEU A 680 20.67 14.75 30.85
CA LEU A 680 20.87 14.39 29.44
C LEU A 680 19.65 14.78 28.56
N ALA A 681 18.45 14.67 29.11
CA ALA A 681 17.22 14.97 28.39
C ALA A 681 16.25 15.84 29.23
N PRO A 682 16.60 17.13 29.44
CA PRO A 682 15.84 18.00 30.35
C PRO A 682 14.46 18.42 29.83
N GLU A 683 14.16 18.14 28.54
CA GLU A 683 12.90 18.46 27.88
C GLU A 683 12.17 17.25 27.30
N ASP A 684 12.67 16.03 27.58
CA ASP A 684 11.97 14.83 27.20
C ASP A 684 10.87 14.48 28.21
N PRO A 685 9.58 14.55 27.82
CA PRO A 685 8.48 14.35 28.76
C PRO A 685 8.46 12.95 29.37
N THR A 686 8.89 11.92 28.65
CA THR A 686 8.92 10.54 29.16
C THR A 686 10.01 10.34 30.21
N VAL A 687 11.21 10.84 29.92
CA VAL A 687 12.33 10.80 30.87
C VAL A 687 12.01 11.56 32.15
N LEU A 688 11.37 12.74 32.02
CA LEU A 688 10.96 13.54 33.18
C LEU A 688 9.90 12.85 34.01
N PHE A 689 8.93 12.16 33.37
CA PHE A 689 7.91 11.40 34.09
C PHE A 689 8.50 10.23 34.85
N SER A 690 9.27 9.35 34.18
CA SER A 690 9.91 8.19 34.81
C SER A 690 10.84 8.60 35.96
N ALA A 691 11.61 9.69 35.78
CA ALA A 691 12.44 10.21 36.85
C ALA A 691 11.60 10.77 38.01
N GLY A 692 10.52 11.49 37.72
CA GLY A 692 9.60 12.03 38.71
C GLY A 692 8.92 10.94 39.54
N ASP A 693 8.51 9.84 38.91
CA ASP A 693 7.96 8.64 39.59
C ASP A 693 9.00 8.05 40.53
N GLY A 694 10.23 7.81 40.06
CA GLY A 694 11.31 7.30 40.92
C GLY A 694 11.61 8.20 42.14
N TYR A 695 11.55 9.54 41.94
CA TYR A 695 11.69 10.47 43.08
C TYR A 695 10.51 10.38 44.05
N GLU A 696 9.27 10.19 43.58
CA GLU A 696 8.11 10.02 44.46
C GLU A 696 8.22 8.75 45.31
N ILE A 697 8.60 7.61 44.71
CA ILE A 697 8.84 6.34 45.40
C ILE A 697 9.89 6.50 46.48
N LEU A 698 10.92 7.32 46.25
CA LEU A 698 11.97 7.61 47.25
C LEU A 698 11.56 8.72 48.26
N HIS A 699 10.30 9.13 48.28
CA HIS A 699 9.75 10.19 49.11
C HIS A 699 10.40 11.57 48.93
N ARG A 700 10.94 11.83 47.72
CA ARG A 700 11.50 13.12 47.27
C ARG A 700 10.44 13.97 46.61
N ARG A 701 9.36 14.27 47.34
CA ARG A 701 8.14 14.94 46.86
C ARG A 701 8.39 16.20 46.07
N SER A 702 9.36 17.04 46.47
CA SER A 702 9.62 18.34 45.79
C SER A 702 10.15 18.14 44.38
N GLU A 703 11.08 17.24 44.20
CA GLU A 703 11.68 16.84 42.95
C GLU A 703 10.65 16.15 42.07
N ALA A 704 9.85 15.24 42.62
CA ALA A 704 8.77 14.56 41.94
C ALA A 704 7.75 15.55 41.36
N ILE A 705 7.27 16.50 42.17
CA ILE A 705 6.34 17.55 41.70
C ILE A 705 6.93 18.34 40.55
N SER A 706 8.19 18.81 40.66
CA SER A 706 8.84 19.61 39.64
C SER A 706 8.93 18.90 38.29
N LEU A 707 9.34 17.63 38.30
CA LEU A 707 9.56 16.83 37.08
C LEU A 707 8.25 16.39 36.44
N ILE A 708 7.30 15.87 37.23
CA ILE A 708 6.01 15.40 36.69
C ILE A 708 5.19 16.57 36.13
N VAL A 709 5.17 17.73 36.80
CA VAL A 709 4.48 18.92 36.28
C VAL A 709 5.13 19.39 34.98
N LYS A 710 6.47 19.42 34.90
CA LYS A 710 7.20 19.79 33.68
C LYS A 710 6.93 18.79 32.56
N SER A 711 6.92 17.49 32.84
CA SER A 711 6.60 16.44 31.88
C SER A 711 5.22 16.66 31.24
N ILE A 712 4.19 16.90 32.07
CA ILE A 712 2.83 17.16 31.60
C ILE A 712 2.77 18.45 30.77
N ALA A 713 3.46 19.50 31.19
CA ALA A 713 3.52 20.76 30.45
C ALA A 713 4.20 20.62 29.07
N LEU A 714 5.10 19.64 28.93
CA LEU A 714 5.77 19.29 27.65
C LEU A 714 4.97 18.27 26.82
N GLY A 715 3.75 17.93 27.24
CA GLY A 715 2.86 17.08 26.45
C GLY A 715 2.83 15.62 26.86
N PHE A 716 3.44 15.24 27.99
CA PHE A 716 3.21 13.91 28.56
C PHE A 716 1.73 13.77 28.93
N HIS A 717 1.08 12.75 28.38
CA HIS A 717 -0.35 12.60 28.56
C HIS A 717 -0.63 12.11 29.99
N GLY A 718 -1.23 12.96 30.82
CA GLY A 718 -1.44 12.75 32.26
C GLY A 718 -2.36 11.58 32.66
N ASN A 719 -2.86 10.81 31.70
CA ASN A 719 -3.75 9.68 31.96
C ASN A 719 -3.10 8.58 32.80
N GLN A 720 -1.79 8.37 32.64
CA GLN A 720 -1.03 7.44 33.49
C GLN A 720 -1.01 7.90 34.94
N LEU A 721 -0.95 9.20 35.18
CA LEU A 721 -0.97 9.75 36.53
C LEU A 721 -2.23 9.36 37.31
N GLU A 722 -3.39 9.28 36.66
CA GLU A 722 -4.67 8.99 37.31
C GLU A 722 -4.78 7.55 37.83
N HIS A 723 -4.07 6.63 37.19
CA HIS A 723 -4.20 5.19 37.40
C HIS A 723 -3.02 4.55 38.14
N LEU A 724 -1.99 5.32 38.51
CA LEU A 724 -0.86 4.85 39.29
C LEU A 724 -1.16 5.03 40.76
N PRO A 725 -1.38 3.94 41.55
CA PRO A 725 -1.71 4.02 42.96
C PRO A 725 -0.61 4.68 43.79
N GLU A 726 0.65 4.47 43.44
CA GLU A 726 1.83 5.07 44.06
C GLU A 726 1.83 6.59 43.97
N LEU A 727 1.24 7.16 42.91
CA LEU A 727 1.10 8.58 42.73
C LEU A 727 -0.19 9.17 43.36
N ALA A 728 -1.02 8.33 44.01
CA ALA A 728 -2.28 8.80 44.63
C ALA A 728 -2.05 9.90 45.66
N SER A 729 -1.01 9.78 46.47
CA SER A 729 -0.65 10.77 47.48
C SER A 729 -0.10 12.05 46.89
N LEU A 730 0.60 11.98 45.75
CA LEU A 730 1.08 13.13 44.99
C LEU A 730 -0.10 13.88 44.36
N ARG A 731 -1.05 13.14 43.75
CA ARG A 731 -2.27 13.74 43.18
C ARG A 731 -3.08 14.53 44.20
N ALA A 732 -3.15 14.05 45.40
CA ALA A 732 -3.85 14.72 46.51
C ALA A 732 -3.08 15.91 47.11
N ASP A 733 -1.82 16.11 46.78
CA ASP A 733 -0.99 17.18 47.32
C ASP A 733 -1.41 18.56 46.76
N PRO A 734 -1.81 19.53 47.64
CA PRO A 734 -2.19 20.84 47.20
C PRO A 734 -1.07 21.63 46.46
N LYS A 735 0.20 21.30 46.70
CA LYS A 735 1.34 21.90 46.03
C LYS A 735 1.40 21.41 44.56
N PHE A 736 1.23 20.09 44.38
CA PHE A 736 1.16 19.50 43.09
C PHE A 736 0.00 20.09 42.23
N GLN A 737 -1.21 20.12 42.82
CA GLN A 737 -2.39 20.65 42.11
C GLN A 737 -2.22 22.12 41.71
N ARG A 738 -1.63 22.94 42.57
CA ARG A 738 -1.33 24.35 42.23
C ARG A 738 -0.28 24.47 41.13
N ALA A 739 0.80 23.70 41.20
CA ALA A 739 1.87 23.72 40.21
C ALA A 739 1.36 23.22 38.83
N LEU A 740 0.57 22.17 38.80
CA LEU A 740 -0.05 21.65 37.59
C LEU A 740 -0.99 22.64 36.96
N LYS A 741 -1.88 23.27 37.78
CA LYS A 741 -2.79 24.31 37.27
C LYS A 741 -2.03 25.51 36.72
N ALA A 742 -0.93 25.89 37.33
CA ALA A 742 -0.09 27.02 36.88
C ALA A 742 0.63 26.68 35.56
N ALA A 743 1.11 25.45 35.38
CA ALA A 743 1.81 24.99 34.19
C ALA A 743 0.87 24.82 32.98
N LEU A 744 -0.38 24.43 33.21
CA LEU A 744 -1.41 24.27 32.17
C LEU A 744 -2.22 25.55 31.88
N ALA A 745 -2.00 26.63 32.64
CA ALA A 745 -2.65 27.94 32.36
C ALA A 745 -2.19 28.46 31.00
N PRO A 746 -3.12 28.93 30.12
CA PRO A 746 -2.74 29.52 28.84
C PRO A 746 -1.76 30.65 29.07
N GLN A 747 -0.54 30.53 28.52
CA GLN A 747 0.41 31.66 28.52
C GLN A 747 -0.24 32.78 27.74
N GLN A 748 -0.63 33.85 28.42
CA GLN A 748 -1.01 35.10 27.78
C GLN A 748 0.23 35.59 27.03
N THR A 749 0.31 35.23 25.73
CA THR A 749 1.30 35.82 24.83
C THR A 749 1.07 37.32 24.79
N GLY A 750 1.82 38.05 25.61
CA GLY A 750 1.96 39.47 25.53
C GLY A 750 2.64 39.86 24.22
N HIS A 751 1.87 39.96 23.16
CA HIS A 751 2.25 40.79 22.02
C HIS A 751 1.90 42.25 22.39
N GLN A 752 2.82 42.91 23.09
CA GLN A 752 2.94 44.37 23.09
C GLN A 752 4.36 44.71 22.62
N ARG A 753 4.39 45.19 21.40
CA ARG A 753 5.30 46.07 20.65
C ARG A 753 6.03 45.43 19.48
#